data_8f6fd86daa4248cfd1eb7cd607f7c8ce
#
_entry.id   8f6fd86daa4248cfd1eb7cd607f7c8ce
#
_cell.length_a   1.000
_cell.length_b   1.000
_cell.length_c   1.000
_cell.angle_alpha   90.00
_cell.angle_beta   90.00
_cell.angle_gamma   90.00
#
_symmetry.space_group_name_H-M   'P 1'
#
loop_
_entity.id
_entity.type
_entity.pdbx_description
1 polymer ?
#
loop_
_entity_poly.entity_id
_entity_poly.type
_entity_poly.pdbx_seq_one_letter_code
_entity_poly.pdbx_strand_id
1 'polypeptide(L)'
;MQVTRRRRTVDTEQFVVLGRSVSRRATLVTACVTALAVAATGTAFATTRQFGTQQVGQVTAKGQVISSDQYIAPYGSRLVINDGKIMSSSVSPDGGHLAAAVTDGDAALVVVDLKTGKMLQRIGSASVDDLHITSSAVGQEGPTYSPDGSQLWLGQTDGYTRFTVNPDGTLANPVSVPIPADGAKHALVGAAVFSADGSTVYSAVNGQNRVVAINAATGTVEQSWAVGNAPRGMVQVGSRLYVSNEGGRAAKAGEYTLNSYNTQVPASPVTGATTTGTVSVIDLADPAAAVGSIDVGLHPTAVYAKQGAVFVTDTASNDVSVIDTKRGRVVQTIGTQPWPEASVGYEPDAVTLTDDGHLLVTLGRANAVAVYRYTRPQEPVSYVGLLPTDYFPAEITTVGKKVVVSNTRGIDALRPTTAAGHDTHDTTSSLTQFTLPSDSVIRAQTAKVFQQNGWTSGAVTLAAKGKGSSHAKPVPVPAQIGAPSTIKHVFLIVKENRTYDQLFGDMAQGNGDPALAQFGENVTPNQHALAEQFGLYDNTYDIGTNSAEGHNWLMQADNPEYTESSAGEYLRSYDTEDDALGHQKSGFLWTGAQAADKSVRDFGEFQQFLTKPATASGQNLYCDAKTMDATGQGTAYTLNSSSPIPSLNSVSVPGFPKFDTSIPDMYRYEIWKQDFEKNGPANLNMFWLSSDHTGGPAGPAAQVADNDLATGKMIDEITHSKYWKDSAIFVVEDDSQAGLDHVDGHRAPIQIISPYAQRTGVVDDHYYTQITMIRTIEQILGIHPMNQKDSAATPMTAAFTSKPNYTPFTALPNKTSLTDGLSTPPSCGVDTPAPQDPNAAAVPATTAPPAAEKAVAAQWAGWKSQQRLTGPNAVPDYANPAQMNHLTWYETHNWKQPYPGESKIYAPDDVPGAYIPSSDTDG
;
A
#
# COMPACT_ATOMS: atom_id res chain seq x y z
N MET A 1 -10.60 63.00 37.53
CA MET A 1 -9.41 63.01 36.68
C MET A 1 -9.72 62.28 35.41
N GLN A 2 -9.94 63.03 34.32
CA GLN A 2 -10.26 62.51 32.99
C GLN A 2 -8.93 62.21 32.28
N VAL A 3 -8.89 61.05 31.57
CA VAL A 3 -7.82 60.79 30.58
C VAL A 3 -8.48 60.48 29.25
N THR A 4 -8.23 61.32 28.30
CA THR A 4 -8.74 61.40 26.95
C THR A 4 -8.05 60.38 26.05
N ARG A 5 -8.84 59.57 25.30
CA ARG A 5 -8.35 58.72 24.20
C ARG A 5 -8.23 59.54 22.93
N ARG A 6 -7.02 59.61 22.35
CA ARG A 6 -6.81 60.06 20.97
C ARG A 6 -6.88 58.84 20.01
N ARG A 7 -7.78 58.91 19.05
CA ARG A 7 -7.80 58.07 17.84
C ARG A 7 -6.75 58.65 16.86
N ARG A 8 -5.89 57.79 16.33
CA ARG A 8 -5.11 58.04 15.10
C ARG A 8 -5.85 57.44 13.93
N THR A 9 -6.20 58.31 12.98
CA THR A 9 -6.63 57.94 11.63
C THR A 9 -5.40 57.55 10.81
N VAL A 10 -5.52 56.41 10.07
CA VAL A 10 -4.52 55.96 9.10
C VAL A 10 -5.00 56.46 7.73
N ASP A 11 -4.20 57.29 7.08
CA ASP A 11 -4.42 57.76 5.72
C ASP A 11 -4.17 56.62 4.73
N THR A 12 -5.12 56.43 3.81
CA THR A 12 -5.01 55.58 2.64
C THR A 12 -4.36 56.35 1.50
N GLU A 13 -3.11 56.04 1.19
CA GLU A 13 -2.50 56.52 -0.07
C GLU A 13 -2.96 55.64 -1.24
N GLN A 14 -3.58 56.29 -2.21
CA GLN A 14 -3.91 55.70 -3.51
C GLN A 14 -2.67 55.70 -4.40
N PHE A 15 -2.22 54.51 -4.83
CA PHE A 15 -1.25 54.38 -5.91
C PHE A 15 -1.97 54.31 -7.26
N VAL A 16 -1.74 55.34 -8.09
CA VAL A 16 -2.17 55.35 -9.50
C VAL A 16 -1.14 54.62 -10.33
N VAL A 17 -1.54 53.46 -10.95
CA VAL A 17 -0.71 52.76 -11.90
C VAL A 17 -1.14 53.12 -13.31
N LEU A 18 -0.21 53.70 -14.04
CA LEU A 18 -0.32 54.08 -15.44
C LEU A 18 -0.53 52.85 -16.31
N GLY A 19 -1.55 52.93 -17.17
CA GLY A 19 -2.01 51.83 -18.02
C GLY A 19 -0.99 51.35 -19.04
N ARG A 20 -0.75 50.06 -19.04
CA ARG A 20 -0.40 49.24 -20.20
C ARG A 20 -1.13 47.89 -20.08
N SER A 21 -1.82 47.52 -21.13
CA SER A 21 -2.52 46.24 -21.25
C SER A 21 -1.53 45.08 -21.19
N VAL A 22 -1.55 44.29 -20.11
CA VAL A 22 -0.81 43.04 -19.97
C VAL A 22 -1.78 41.91 -20.30
N SER A 23 -1.38 41.01 -21.18
CA SER A 23 -2.20 39.88 -21.60
C SER A 23 -2.60 39.01 -20.41
N ARG A 24 -3.82 38.44 -20.43
CA ARG A 24 -4.37 37.56 -19.38
C ARG A 24 -3.46 36.37 -18.97
N ARG A 25 -2.49 36.02 -19.80
CA ARG A 25 -1.49 34.96 -19.48
C ARG A 25 -0.43 35.40 -18.47
N ALA A 26 -0.11 36.72 -18.40
CA ALA A 26 0.87 37.19 -17.45
C ALA A 26 0.34 37.36 -16.02
N THR A 27 -0.98 37.50 -15.85
CA THR A 27 -1.60 37.71 -14.53
C THR A 27 -1.69 36.42 -13.70
N LEU A 28 -1.82 35.26 -14.32
CA LEU A 28 -1.78 33.96 -13.61
C LEU A 28 -0.38 33.61 -13.13
N VAL A 29 0.65 33.91 -13.91
CA VAL A 29 2.04 33.67 -13.54
C VAL A 29 2.47 34.61 -12.40
N THR A 30 1.94 35.85 -12.38
CA THR A 30 2.29 36.83 -11.34
C THR A 30 1.65 36.51 -9.98
N ALA A 31 0.46 35.90 -9.95
CA ALA A 31 -0.18 35.47 -8.70
C ALA A 31 0.55 34.26 -8.06
N CYS A 32 1.07 33.32 -8.87
CA CYS A 32 1.89 32.21 -8.38
C CYS A 32 3.31 32.68 -7.99
N VAL A 33 3.88 33.67 -8.69
CA VAL A 33 5.23 34.20 -8.40
C VAL A 33 5.24 35.07 -7.15
N THR A 34 4.15 35.79 -6.82
CA THR A 34 4.08 36.58 -5.57
C THR A 34 3.95 35.70 -4.33
N ALA A 35 3.33 34.54 -4.41
CA ALA A 35 3.37 33.56 -3.32
C ALA A 35 4.77 32.93 -3.14
N LEU A 36 5.56 32.84 -4.21
CA LEU A 36 6.93 32.33 -4.21
C LEU A 36 8.01 33.37 -3.80
N ALA A 37 7.76 34.69 -3.94
CA ALA A 37 8.75 35.71 -3.67
C ALA A 37 8.87 36.12 -2.19
N VAL A 38 7.94 35.72 -1.32
CA VAL A 38 8.00 36.03 0.13
C VAL A 38 8.84 35.01 0.89
N ALA A 39 9.22 33.89 0.26
CA ALA A 39 10.01 32.82 0.88
C ALA A 39 11.53 32.92 0.68
N ALA A 40 12.04 33.99 0.02
CA ALA A 40 13.45 34.08 -0.39
C ALA A 40 14.37 34.89 0.53
N THR A 41 13.93 35.27 1.74
CA THR A 41 14.83 35.85 2.75
C THR A 41 15.26 34.76 3.71
N GLY A 42 16.54 34.39 3.61
CA GLY A 42 17.15 33.30 4.34
C GLY A 42 17.03 33.39 5.86
N THR A 43 16.11 32.64 6.37
CA THR A 43 16.15 32.12 7.74
C THR A 43 16.19 30.60 7.62
N ALA A 44 17.07 29.98 8.39
CA ALA A 44 17.11 28.52 8.51
C ALA A 44 15.68 28.03 8.78
N PHE A 45 15.07 27.35 7.81
CA PHE A 45 13.79 26.70 8.03
C PHE A 45 14.02 25.61 9.07
N ALA A 46 13.60 25.86 10.30
CA ALA A 46 13.20 24.75 11.16
C ALA A 46 12.13 24.01 10.36
N THR A 47 12.42 22.79 9.95
CA THR A 47 11.43 21.90 9.36
C THR A 47 10.30 21.78 10.39
N THR A 48 9.20 22.52 10.18
CA THR A 48 8.01 22.33 10.99
C THR A 48 7.55 20.93 10.68
N ARG A 49 7.69 20.05 11.66
CA ARG A 49 7.24 18.64 11.55
C ARG A 49 5.77 18.66 11.18
N GLN A 50 5.41 17.92 10.14
CA GLN A 50 4.05 17.96 9.61
C GLN A 50 3.04 17.46 10.64
N PHE A 51 3.35 16.33 11.32
CA PHE A 51 2.46 15.62 12.22
C PHE A 51 2.82 15.77 13.72
N GLY A 52 4.06 16.09 14.07
CA GLY A 52 4.50 16.20 15.47
C GLY A 52 4.36 14.87 16.20
N THR A 53 3.55 14.85 17.27
CA THR A 53 3.27 13.68 18.11
C THR A 53 1.81 13.19 17.93
N GLN A 54 1.22 13.49 16.79
CA GLN A 54 -0.14 13.06 16.49
C GLN A 54 -0.17 11.54 16.18
N GLN A 55 -1.25 10.90 16.57
CA GLN A 55 -1.48 9.48 16.30
C GLN A 55 -2.41 9.30 15.10
N VAL A 56 -2.34 8.16 14.43
CA VAL A 56 -3.32 7.77 13.41
C VAL A 56 -4.73 7.79 14.01
N GLY A 57 -5.71 8.25 13.25
CA GLY A 57 -7.08 8.46 13.70
C GLY A 57 -7.32 9.84 14.35
N GLN A 58 -6.30 10.51 14.85
CA GLN A 58 -6.47 11.80 15.54
C GLN A 58 -6.96 12.90 14.62
N VAL A 59 -8.01 13.61 15.03
CA VAL A 59 -8.56 14.76 14.29
C VAL A 59 -7.85 16.06 14.65
N THR A 60 -7.47 16.80 13.65
CA THR A 60 -6.80 18.09 13.76
C THR A 60 -7.51 19.16 12.93
N ALA A 61 -7.07 20.40 13.02
CA ALA A 61 -7.55 21.47 12.15
C ALA A 61 -7.24 21.23 10.64
N LYS A 62 -6.29 20.36 10.32
CA LYS A 62 -5.92 19.98 8.95
C LYS A 62 -6.77 18.83 8.41
N GLY A 63 -7.31 18.01 9.29
CA GLY A 63 -8.02 16.78 9.00
C GLY A 63 -7.62 15.67 9.97
N GLN A 64 -8.07 14.47 9.71
CA GLN A 64 -7.73 13.26 10.44
C GLN A 64 -6.40 12.70 9.93
N VAL A 65 -5.53 12.31 10.85
CA VAL A 65 -4.23 11.70 10.55
C VAL A 65 -4.44 10.26 10.07
N ILE A 66 -3.77 9.89 8.99
CA ILE A 66 -3.75 8.50 8.49
C ILE A 66 -2.31 7.99 8.39
N SER A 67 -2.14 6.66 8.25
CA SER A 67 -0.84 5.98 8.26
C SER A 67 0.07 6.33 7.08
N SER A 68 -0.44 6.94 6.01
CA SER A 68 0.29 7.26 4.78
C SER A 68 0.87 8.69 4.71
N ASP A 69 1.21 9.31 5.83
CA ASP A 69 1.80 10.65 5.88
C ASP A 69 0.88 11.78 5.35
N GLN A 70 -0.43 11.61 5.53
CA GLN A 70 -1.44 12.53 5.04
C GLN A 70 -2.48 12.86 6.11
N TYR A 71 -3.26 13.91 5.83
CA TYR A 71 -4.51 14.19 6.52
C TYR A 71 -5.66 13.98 5.56
N ILE A 72 -6.80 13.49 6.06
CA ILE A 72 -8.04 13.43 5.28
C ILE A 72 -9.12 14.28 5.94
N ALA A 73 -9.84 15.04 5.10
CA ALA A 73 -11.02 15.79 5.50
C ALA A 73 -11.85 16.09 4.24
N PRO A 74 -12.72 15.19 3.84
CA PRO A 74 -13.43 15.26 2.58
C PRO A 74 -14.32 16.49 2.47
N TYR A 75 -14.57 16.92 1.22
CA TYR A 75 -15.55 17.94 0.90
C TYR A 75 -16.94 17.29 0.76
N GLY A 76 -17.89 17.70 1.57
CA GLY A 76 -19.24 17.14 1.55
C GLY A 76 -19.54 16.23 2.73
N SER A 77 -20.40 15.25 2.54
CA SER A 77 -20.72 14.24 3.55
C SER A 77 -19.90 12.98 3.34
N ARG A 78 -19.52 12.34 4.44
CA ARG A 78 -18.89 11.03 4.48
C ARG A 78 -19.91 10.00 4.96
N LEU A 79 -19.92 8.84 4.31
CA LEU A 79 -20.54 7.63 4.80
C LEU A 79 -19.46 6.57 4.94
N VAL A 80 -19.19 6.12 6.14
CA VAL A 80 -18.25 5.02 6.38
C VAL A 80 -18.92 3.69 6.10
N ILE A 81 -18.22 2.80 5.41
CA ILE A 81 -18.61 1.40 5.20
C ILE A 81 -17.63 0.55 6.00
N ASN A 82 -18.16 -0.22 6.93
CA ASN A 82 -17.40 -1.00 7.90
C ASN A 82 -17.29 -2.48 7.49
N ASP A 83 -17.14 -2.74 6.20
CA ASP A 83 -17.06 -4.07 5.60
C ASP A 83 -15.78 -4.22 4.74
N GLY A 84 -14.69 -3.58 5.15
CA GLY A 84 -13.42 -3.66 4.45
C GLY A 84 -13.26 -2.65 3.30
N LYS A 85 -12.32 -2.94 2.41
CA LYS A 85 -12.03 -2.12 1.22
C LYS A 85 -13.17 -2.16 0.21
N ILE A 86 -13.56 -1.00 -0.34
CA ILE A 86 -14.37 -0.98 -1.57
C ILE A 86 -13.44 -1.28 -2.75
N MET A 87 -13.64 -2.42 -3.38
CA MET A 87 -12.91 -2.82 -4.58
C MET A 87 -13.48 -2.15 -5.83
N SER A 88 -14.80 -1.95 -5.85
CA SER A 88 -15.50 -1.34 -6.98
C SER A 88 -16.94 -1.02 -6.62
N SER A 89 -17.57 -0.09 -7.35
CA SER A 89 -18.95 0.31 -7.07
C SER A 89 -19.71 0.77 -8.31
N SER A 90 -21.04 0.80 -8.23
CA SER A 90 -21.90 1.32 -9.29
C SER A 90 -23.18 1.89 -8.70
N VAL A 91 -23.66 2.98 -9.30
CA VAL A 91 -24.93 3.62 -8.91
C VAL A 91 -26.04 3.11 -9.80
N SER A 92 -27.22 2.84 -9.19
CA SER A 92 -28.43 2.44 -9.92
C SER A 92 -28.85 3.50 -10.94
N PRO A 93 -29.48 3.12 -12.07
CA PRO A 93 -29.87 4.07 -13.13
C PRO A 93 -30.79 5.20 -12.66
N ASP A 94 -31.57 4.99 -11.61
CA ASP A 94 -32.43 6.01 -11.00
C ASP A 94 -31.66 6.93 -10.03
N GLY A 95 -30.41 6.62 -9.73
CA GLY A 95 -29.56 7.36 -8.82
C GLY A 95 -29.92 7.22 -7.35
N GLY A 96 -30.76 6.25 -7.00
CA GLY A 96 -31.25 6.03 -5.63
C GLY A 96 -30.32 5.19 -4.77
N HIS A 97 -29.61 4.26 -5.38
CA HIS A 97 -28.83 3.25 -4.66
C HIS A 97 -27.41 3.13 -5.24
N LEU A 98 -26.48 2.69 -4.39
CA LEU A 98 -25.14 2.30 -4.82
C LEU A 98 -24.91 0.86 -4.37
N ALA A 99 -24.44 0.02 -5.30
CA ALA A 99 -23.92 -1.30 -4.98
C ALA A 99 -22.39 -1.24 -4.97
N ALA A 100 -21.74 -1.81 -3.96
CA ALA A 100 -20.29 -1.89 -3.89
C ALA A 100 -19.84 -3.32 -3.56
N ALA A 101 -18.82 -3.77 -4.27
CA ALA A 101 -18.07 -4.96 -3.90
C ALA A 101 -17.05 -4.55 -2.83
N VAL A 102 -17.07 -5.23 -1.69
CA VAL A 102 -16.20 -4.97 -0.54
C VAL A 102 -15.47 -6.24 -0.13
N THR A 103 -14.38 -6.08 0.59
CA THR A 103 -13.60 -7.21 1.11
C THR A 103 -12.88 -6.85 2.39
N ASP A 104 -12.94 -7.79 3.34
CA ASP A 104 -12.24 -7.82 4.63
C ASP A 104 -11.57 -9.18 4.85
N GLY A 105 -11.02 -9.80 3.80
CA GLY A 105 -10.56 -11.19 3.78
C GLY A 105 -11.63 -12.18 3.32
N ASP A 106 -12.91 -11.75 3.24
CA ASP A 106 -13.99 -12.44 2.53
C ASP A 106 -14.84 -11.40 1.78
N ALA A 107 -15.09 -11.64 0.52
CA ALA A 107 -15.78 -10.68 -0.32
C ALA A 107 -17.29 -10.62 -0.01
N ALA A 108 -17.84 -9.42 -0.09
CA ALA A 108 -19.27 -9.19 0.01
C ALA A 108 -19.74 -8.15 -1.02
N LEU A 109 -21.04 -8.10 -1.23
CA LEU A 109 -21.73 -7.07 -1.98
C LEU A 109 -22.61 -6.28 -1.02
N VAL A 110 -22.39 -4.98 -0.90
CA VAL A 110 -23.22 -4.09 -0.08
C VAL A 110 -24.08 -3.20 -0.96
N VAL A 111 -25.28 -2.92 -0.52
CA VAL A 111 -26.22 -1.99 -1.17
C VAL A 111 -26.52 -0.84 -0.22
N VAL A 112 -26.30 0.38 -0.66
CA VAL A 112 -26.48 1.62 0.09
C VAL A 112 -27.56 2.48 -0.54
N ASP A 113 -28.51 2.99 0.27
CA ASP A 113 -29.43 4.05 -0.12
C ASP A 113 -28.71 5.40 -0.08
N LEU A 114 -28.45 5.98 -1.23
CA LEU A 114 -27.72 7.25 -1.37
C LEU A 114 -28.45 8.47 -0.82
N LYS A 115 -29.75 8.37 -0.58
CA LYS A 115 -30.53 9.46 0.01
C LYS A 115 -30.45 9.49 1.53
N THR A 116 -30.53 8.32 2.13
CA THR A 116 -30.52 8.18 3.61
C THR A 116 -29.13 7.93 4.18
N GLY A 117 -28.18 7.49 3.33
CA GLY A 117 -26.85 7.05 3.75
C GLY A 117 -26.89 5.77 4.59
N LYS A 118 -27.86 4.89 4.33
CA LYS A 118 -27.97 3.62 5.07
C LYS A 118 -27.61 2.44 4.19
N MET A 119 -26.87 1.51 4.75
CA MET A 119 -26.74 0.18 4.18
C MET A 119 -28.11 -0.51 4.22
N LEU A 120 -28.58 -0.98 3.08
CA LEU A 120 -29.83 -1.72 2.97
C LEU A 120 -29.60 -3.22 3.06
N GLN A 121 -28.45 -3.70 2.58
CA GLN A 121 -28.19 -5.12 2.46
C GLN A 121 -26.70 -5.40 2.36
N ARG A 122 -26.24 -6.49 2.97
CA ARG A 122 -24.93 -7.13 2.82
C ARG A 122 -25.13 -8.56 2.35
N ILE A 123 -24.43 -8.99 1.31
CA ILE A 123 -24.52 -10.32 0.73
C ILE A 123 -23.10 -10.88 0.64
N GLY A 124 -22.78 -11.83 1.52
CA GLY A 124 -21.47 -12.52 1.53
C GLY A 124 -21.44 -13.78 0.67
N SER A 125 -20.32 -14.48 0.72
CA SER A 125 -20.13 -15.78 0.06
C SER A 125 -20.91 -16.93 0.74
N ALA A 126 -21.14 -16.83 2.04
CA ALA A 126 -21.98 -17.75 2.77
C ALA A 126 -23.46 -17.53 2.45
N SER A 127 -24.18 -18.61 2.17
CA SER A 127 -25.61 -18.53 1.84
C SER A 127 -26.45 -18.25 3.09
N VAL A 128 -27.25 -17.19 3.01
CA VAL A 128 -28.28 -16.85 3.99
C VAL A 128 -29.61 -16.75 3.24
N ASP A 129 -30.58 -17.61 3.57
CA ASP A 129 -31.90 -17.68 2.90
C ASP A 129 -31.78 -17.77 1.35
N ASP A 130 -30.84 -18.60 0.85
CA ASP A 130 -30.50 -18.77 -0.57
C ASP A 130 -29.92 -17.52 -1.24
N LEU A 131 -29.56 -16.48 -0.50
CA LEU A 131 -28.91 -15.29 -0.99
C LEU A 131 -27.41 -15.33 -0.70
N HIS A 132 -26.59 -15.28 -1.74
CA HIS A 132 -25.12 -15.30 -1.63
C HIS A 132 -24.47 -14.88 -2.95
N ILE A 133 -23.20 -14.47 -2.86
CA ILE A 133 -22.31 -14.36 -4.02
C ILE A 133 -21.65 -15.73 -4.29
N THR A 134 -21.27 -16.01 -5.53
CA THR A 134 -20.83 -17.36 -5.92
C THR A 134 -19.34 -17.63 -5.71
N SER A 135 -18.55 -16.61 -5.33
CA SER A 135 -17.12 -16.71 -5.04
C SER A 135 -16.77 -15.76 -3.90
N SER A 136 -15.76 -16.10 -3.11
CA SER A 136 -15.20 -15.25 -2.05
C SER A 136 -14.27 -14.16 -2.59
N ALA A 137 -14.01 -14.12 -3.90
CA ALA A 137 -13.19 -13.06 -4.51
C ALA A 137 -14.02 -12.22 -5.49
N VAL A 138 -13.79 -10.92 -5.48
CA VAL A 138 -14.40 -9.93 -6.37
C VAL A 138 -13.34 -9.26 -7.23
N GLY A 139 -13.74 -8.78 -8.42
CA GLY A 139 -12.83 -8.12 -9.35
C GLY A 139 -12.65 -6.63 -9.05
N GLN A 140 -11.63 -6.05 -9.69
CA GLN A 140 -11.33 -4.62 -9.65
C GLN A 140 -12.43 -3.74 -10.26
N GLU A 141 -13.22 -4.28 -11.17
CA GLU A 141 -14.33 -3.60 -11.83
C GLU A 141 -15.65 -4.24 -11.40
N GLY A 142 -16.51 -3.44 -10.95
CA GLY A 142 -17.52 -3.82 -10.07
C GLY A 142 -18.87 -4.28 -10.52
N PRO A 143 -19.78 -4.18 -9.57
CA PRO A 143 -21.17 -4.47 -9.86
C PRO A 143 -21.67 -3.52 -10.96
N THR A 144 -22.47 -4.04 -11.88
CA THR A 144 -23.05 -3.26 -12.98
C THR A 144 -24.56 -3.46 -13.03
N TYR A 145 -25.32 -2.37 -12.94
CA TYR A 145 -26.76 -2.41 -13.12
C TYR A 145 -27.13 -2.51 -14.60
N SER A 146 -28.19 -3.28 -14.91
CA SER A 146 -28.81 -3.21 -16.24
C SER A 146 -29.37 -1.82 -16.53
N PRO A 147 -29.51 -1.41 -17.82
CA PRO A 147 -30.01 -0.07 -18.17
C PRO A 147 -31.41 0.25 -17.63
N ASP A 148 -32.27 -0.76 -17.45
CA ASP A 148 -33.60 -0.63 -16.87
C ASP A 148 -33.63 -0.73 -15.35
N GLY A 149 -32.47 -0.98 -14.72
CA GLY A 149 -32.32 -1.13 -13.28
C GLY A 149 -32.89 -2.43 -12.69
N SER A 150 -33.33 -3.37 -13.51
CA SER A 150 -33.97 -4.61 -13.04
C SER A 150 -32.99 -5.70 -12.61
N GLN A 151 -31.73 -5.61 -13.02
CA GLN A 151 -30.69 -6.59 -12.71
C GLN A 151 -29.41 -5.90 -12.22
N LEU A 152 -28.65 -6.61 -11.39
CA LEU A 152 -27.27 -6.29 -11.04
C LEU A 152 -26.38 -7.51 -11.36
N TRP A 153 -25.25 -7.25 -12.01
CA TRP A 153 -24.24 -8.27 -12.33
C TRP A 153 -22.95 -7.94 -11.57
N LEU A 154 -22.49 -8.86 -10.71
CA LEU A 154 -21.24 -8.75 -9.96
C LEU A 154 -20.18 -9.64 -10.61
N GLY A 155 -19.10 -9.05 -11.10
CA GLY A 155 -17.93 -9.76 -11.63
C GLY A 155 -17.13 -10.45 -10.52
N GLN A 156 -16.72 -11.69 -10.76
CA GLN A 156 -16.01 -12.53 -9.82
C GLN A 156 -14.94 -13.37 -10.54
N THR A 157 -14.28 -14.28 -9.84
CA THR A 157 -13.14 -15.05 -10.36
C THR A 157 -13.43 -15.76 -11.67
N ASP A 158 -14.55 -16.50 -11.79
CA ASP A 158 -14.86 -17.34 -12.96
C ASP A 158 -16.26 -17.07 -13.54
N GLY A 159 -16.76 -15.87 -13.41
CA GLY A 159 -18.04 -15.47 -13.96
C GLY A 159 -18.72 -14.36 -13.18
N TYR A 160 -20.02 -14.29 -13.29
CA TYR A 160 -20.85 -13.32 -12.58
C TYR A 160 -21.82 -13.99 -11.63
N THR A 161 -22.15 -13.30 -10.55
CA THR A 161 -23.41 -13.48 -9.85
C THR A 161 -24.38 -12.42 -10.34
N ARG A 162 -25.49 -12.84 -10.93
CA ARG A 162 -26.57 -11.96 -11.40
C ARG A 162 -27.71 -11.95 -10.41
N PHE A 163 -28.14 -10.77 -9.99
CA PHE A 163 -29.26 -10.56 -9.07
C PHE A 163 -30.44 -9.89 -9.76
N THR A 164 -31.66 -10.15 -9.23
CA THR A 164 -32.82 -9.30 -9.47
C THR A 164 -32.78 -8.12 -8.51
N VAL A 165 -33.05 -6.90 -9.01
CA VAL A 165 -33.17 -5.69 -8.20
C VAL A 165 -34.62 -5.45 -7.83
N ASN A 166 -34.92 -5.38 -6.55
CA ASN A 166 -36.27 -5.05 -6.04
C ASN A 166 -36.55 -3.53 -6.14
N PRO A 167 -37.81 -3.11 -6.08
CA PRO A 167 -38.17 -1.68 -6.15
C PRO A 167 -37.60 -0.82 -4.99
N ASP A 168 -37.22 -1.42 -3.88
CA ASP A 168 -36.58 -0.75 -2.75
C ASP A 168 -35.03 -0.75 -2.83
N GLY A 169 -34.48 -1.23 -3.95
CA GLY A 169 -33.04 -1.32 -4.20
C GLY A 169 -32.37 -2.59 -3.68
N THR A 170 -33.04 -3.39 -2.86
CA THR A 170 -32.49 -4.66 -2.37
C THR A 170 -32.35 -5.69 -3.50
N LEU A 171 -31.46 -6.66 -3.33
CA LEU A 171 -31.14 -7.70 -4.30
C LEU A 171 -31.76 -9.04 -3.90
N ALA A 172 -32.16 -9.82 -4.90
CA ALA A 172 -32.75 -11.14 -4.72
C ALA A 172 -32.37 -12.07 -5.86
N ASN A 173 -32.69 -13.37 -5.72
CA ASN A 173 -32.58 -14.40 -6.77
C ASN A 173 -31.18 -14.45 -7.40
N PRO A 174 -30.11 -14.79 -6.67
CA PRO A 174 -28.77 -14.91 -7.22
C PRO A 174 -28.73 -16.03 -8.27
N VAL A 175 -28.10 -15.74 -9.39
CA VAL A 175 -27.91 -16.71 -10.50
C VAL A 175 -26.44 -16.67 -10.92
N SER A 176 -25.77 -17.81 -10.87
CA SER A 176 -24.40 -17.92 -11.40
C SER A 176 -24.39 -17.88 -12.92
N VAL A 177 -23.50 -17.07 -13.49
CA VAL A 177 -23.24 -16.95 -14.92
C VAL A 177 -21.76 -17.24 -15.16
N PRO A 178 -21.39 -18.51 -15.35
CA PRO A 178 -19.98 -18.90 -15.47
C PRO A 178 -19.37 -18.46 -16.79
N ILE A 179 -18.09 -18.05 -16.75
CA ILE A 179 -17.28 -17.81 -17.95
C ILE A 179 -16.18 -18.87 -17.99
N PRO A 180 -16.09 -19.67 -19.07
CA PRO A 180 -15.09 -20.72 -19.19
C PRO A 180 -13.66 -20.19 -19.09
N ALA A 181 -12.79 -20.89 -18.39
CA ALA A 181 -11.41 -20.51 -18.15
C ALA A 181 -10.48 -20.60 -19.39
N ASP A 182 -10.91 -21.13 -20.49
CA ASP A 182 -10.27 -21.12 -21.82
C ASP A 182 -8.72 -21.18 -21.83
N GLY A 183 -8.17 -22.15 -21.10
CA GLY A 183 -6.71 -22.37 -21.02
C GLY A 183 -5.98 -21.58 -19.94
N ALA A 184 -6.61 -20.59 -19.28
CA ALA A 184 -6.09 -19.95 -18.08
C ALA A 184 -6.50 -20.71 -16.80
N LYS A 185 -5.89 -20.38 -15.67
CA LYS A 185 -6.31 -20.94 -14.37
C LYS A 185 -7.71 -20.46 -13.98
N HIS A 186 -7.94 -19.15 -14.15
CA HIS A 186 -9.22 -18.48 -13.88
C HIS A 186 -9.55 -17.48 -14.98
N ALA A 187 -10.81 -17.11 -15.12
CA ALA A 187 -11.26 -16.09 -16.06
C ALA A 187 -10.86 -14.66 -15.59
N LEU A 188 -10.95 -14.40 -14.31
CA LEU A 188 -10.80 -13.08 -13.68
C LEU A 188 -11.70 -12.06 -14.38
N VAL A 189 -12.98 -12.14 -14.06
CA VAL A 189 -14.01 -11.37 -14.77
C VAL A 189 -14.09 -9.97 -14.17
N GLY A 190 -13.98 -8.96 -15.03
CA GLY A 190 -14.02 -7.56 -14.67
C GLY A 190 -15.27 -6.84 -15.12
N ALA A 191 -15.09 -5.64 -15.70
CA ALA A 191 -16.16 -4.75 -16.11
C ALA A 191 -17.20 -5.42 -17.00
N ALA A 192 -18.46 -5.05 -16.80
CA ALA A 192 -19.58 -5.41 -17.65
C ALA A 192 -20.19 -4.14 -18.31
N VAL A 193 -20.56 -4.25 -19.59
CA VAL A 193 -21.27 -3.20 -20.32
C VAL A 193 -22.49 -3.81 -21.00
N PHE A 194 -23.67 -3.31 -20.70
CA PHE A 194 -24.88 -3.76 -21.38
C PHE A 194 -25.04 -3.11 -22.75
N SER A 195 -25.54 -3.85 -23.72
CA SER A 195 -26.10 -3.28 -24.93
C SER A 195 -27.28 -2.33 -24.61
N ALA A 196 -27.56 -1.37 -25.47
CA ALA A 196 -28.59 -0.37 -25.21
C ALA A 196 -30.00 -0.96 -24.98
N ASP A 197 -30.28 -2.12 -25.55
CA ASP A 197 -31.53 -2.87 -25.34
C ASP A 197 -31.48 -3.84 -24.16
N GLY A 198 -30.35 -3.94 -23.46
CA GLY A 198 -30.16 -4.81 -22.35
C GLY A 198 -30.05 -6.31 -22.66
N SER A 199 -30.06 -6.70 -23.93
CA SER A 199 -30.07 -8.11 -24.34
C SER A 199 -28.74 -8.80 -24.32
N THR A 200 -27.65 -8.04 -24.42
CA THR A 200 -26.27 -8.51 -24.41
C THR A 200 -25.47 -7.84 -23.32
N VAL A 201 -24.63 -8.61 -22.63
CA VAL A 201 -23.62 -8.11 -21.69
C VAL A 201 -22.23 -8.37 -22.30
N TYR A 202 -21.49 -7.30 -22.53
CA TYR A 202 -20.07 -7.39 -22.87
C TYR A 202 -19.25 -7.43 -21.59
N SER A 203 -18.30 -8.35 -21.50
CA SER A 203 -17.48 -8.57 -20.30
C SER A 203 -16.00 -8.56 -20.64
N ALA A 204 -15.22 -7.77 -19.93
CA ALA A 204 -13.77 -7.91 -19.91
C ALA A 204 -13.40 -9.17 -19.14
N VAL A 205 -12.62 -10.05 -19.75
CA VAL A 205 -12.10 -11.27 -19.13
C VAL A 205 -10.59 -11.04 -18.93
N ASN A 206 -10.27 -10.40 -17.81
CA ASN A 206 -8.96 -9.85 -17.51
C ASN A 206 -7.86 -10.93 -17.54
N GLY A 207 -8.10 -12.09 -16.92
CA GLY A 207 -7.16 -13.22 -16.88
C GLY A 207 -6.90 -13.90 -18.22
N GLN A 208 -7.67 -13.59 -19.27
CA GLN A 208 -7.63 -14.27 -20.55
C GLN A 208 -7.38 -13.33 -21.75
N ASN A 209 -7.15 -12.05 -21.51
CA ASN A 209 -6.86 -11.04 -22.53
C ASN A 209 -7.93 -11.01 -23.65
N ARG A 210 -9.20 -11.11 -23.28
CA ARG A 210 -10.32 -11.12 -24.21
C ARG A 210 -11.54 -10.36 -23.69
N VAL A 211 -12.46 -10.04 -24.60
CA VAL A 211 -13.82 -9.59 -24.28
C VAL A 211 -14.78 -10.66 -24.79
N VAL A 212 -15.84 -10.92 -24.03
CA VAL A 212 -16.91 -11.84 -24.45
C VAL A 212 -18.24 -11.10 -24.49
N ALA A 213 -19.13 -11.55 -25.40
CA ALA A 213 -20.55 -11.16 -25.42
C ALA A 213 -21.36 -12.29 -24.80
N ILE A 214 -22.20 -11.95 -23.84
CA ILE A 214 -23.04 -12.88 -23.06
C ILE A 214 -24.50 -12.50 -23.34
N ASN A 215 -25.31 -13.50 -23.62
CA ASN A 215 -26.75 -13.31 -23.67
C ASN A 215 -27.29 -13.03 -22.27
N ALA A 216 -27.86 -11.86 -22.03
CA ALA A 216 -28.27 -11.42 -20.70
C ALA A 216 -29.37 -12.30 -20.07
N ALA A 217 -30.21 -12.92 -20.89
CA ALA A 217 -31.32 -13.78 -20.41
C ALA A 217 -30.83 -15.18 -20.04
N THR A 218 -29.97 -15.79 -20.88
CA THR A 218 -29.53 -17.19 -20.73
C THR A 218 -28.22 -17.33 -19.98
N GLY A 219 -27.38 -16.28 -19.92
CA GLY A 219 -26.04 -16.32 -19.36
C GLY A 219 -25.00 -17.03 -20.24
N THR A 220 -25.33 -17.31 -21.52
CA THR A 220 -24.43 -18.04 -22.44
C THR A 220 -23.49 -17.07 -23.16
N VAL A 221 -22.21 -17.42 -23.23
CA VAL A 221 -21.23 -16.70 -24.07
C VAL A 221 -21.53 -17.00 -25.55
N GLU A 222 -21.81 -15.98 -26.34
CA GLU A 222 -22.15 -16.08 -27.75
C GLU A 222 -21.00 -15.68 -28.68
N GLN A 223 -20.10 -14.81 -28.23
CA GLN A 223 -18.95 -14.33 -29.00
C GLN A 223 -17.76 -13.96 -28.12
N SER A 224 -16.56 -13.93 -28.72
CA SER A 224 -15.31 -13.59 -28.04
C SER A 224 -14.36 -12.86 -29.00
N TRP A 225 -13.65 -11.86 -28.47
CA TRP A 225 -12.60 -11.11 -29.17
C TRP A 225 -11.33 -11.08 -28.35
N ALA A 226 -10.18 -11.40 -28.97
CA ALA A 226 -8.89 -11.17 -28.36
C ALA A 226 -8.59 -9.66 -28.33
N VAL A 227 -8.10 -9.16 -27.18
CA VAL A 227 -7.77 -7.75 -26.97
C VAL A 227 -6.31 -7.62 -26.47
N GLY A 228 -5.91 -6.48 -25.94
CA GLY A 228 -4.61 -6.32 -25.30
C GLY A 228 -4.52 -7.07 -23.97
N ASN A 229 -3.35 -6.92 -23.30
CA ASN A 229 -3.06 -7.61 -22.04
C ASN A 229 -3.85 -6.98 -20.89
N ALA A 230 -4.45 -7.81 -20.04
CA ALA A 230 -5.20 -7.40 -18.85
C ALA A 230 -6.30 -6.37 -19.17
N PRO A 231 -7.35 -6.72 -19.93
CA PRO A 231 -8.46 -5.81 -20.18
C PRO A 231 -9.21 -5.51 -18.88
N ARG A 232 -9.52 -4.22 -18.64
CA ARG A 232 -10.17 -3.76 -17.40
C ARG A 232 -11.45 -2.97 -17.69
N GLY A 233 -11.37 -1.66 -17.83
CA GLY A 233 -12.53 -0.78 -18.05
C GLY A 233 -13.08 -0.86 -19.46
N MET A 234 -14.38 -0.69 -19.62
CA MET A 234 -15.04 -0.72 -20.93
C MET A 234 -16.13 0.33 -21.05
N VAL A 235 -16.33 0.83 -22.30
CA VAL A 235 -17.48 1.70 -22.62
C VAL A 235 -17.94 1.49 -24.07
N GLN A 236 -19.24 1.48 -24.28
CA GLN A 236 -19.81 1.43 -25.61
C GLN A 236 -20.13 2.83 -26.13
N VAL A 237 -19.72 3.13 -27.37
CA VAL A 237 -20.06 4.37 -28.10
C VAL A 237 -20.60 4.01 -29.48
N GLY A 238 -21.91 4.09 -29.66
CA GLY A 238 -22.56 3.63 -30.88
C GLY A 238 -22.35 2.14 -31.10
N SER A 239 -21.77 1.75 -32.25
CA SER A 239 -21.40 0.37 -32.56
C SER A 239 -20.00 -0.01 -32.12
N ARG A 240 -19.30 0.82 -31.36
CA ARG A 240 -17.91 0.52 -30.93
C ARG A 240 -17.81 0.32 -29.43
N LEU A 241 -17.07 -0.71 -29.04
CA LEU A 241 -16.70 -0.96 -27.65
C LEU A 241 -15.22 -0.58 -27.48
N TYR A 242 -14.93 0.28 -26.53
CA TYR A 242 -13.58 0.70 -26.16
C TYR A 242 -13.20 -0.02 -24.84
N VAL A 243 -12.02 -0.64 -24.81
CA VAL A 243 -11.56 -1.49 -23.70
C VAL A 243 -10.15 -1.09 -23.31
N SER A 244 -9.93 -0.65 -22.07
CA SER A 244 -8.58 -0.42 -21.57
C SER A 244 -7.85 -1.73 -21.35
N ASN A 245 -6.55 -1.75 -21.63
CA ASN A 245 -5.69 -2.90 -21.41
C ASN A 245 -4.51 -2.45 -20.54
N GLU A 246 -4.53 -2.79 -19.27
CA GLU A 246 -3.55 -2.34 -18.27
C GLU A 246 -2.12 -2.76 -18.63
N GLY A 247 -1.93 -3.98 -19.09
CA GLY A 247 -0.66 -4.51 -19.59
C GLY A 247 -0.32 -4.09 -21.02
N GLY A 248 -1.15 -3.24 -21.65
CA GLY A 248 -0.95 -2.73 -23.01
C GLY A 248 -1.09 -3.80 -24.10
N ARG A 249 -0.28 -3.70 -25.14
CA ARG A 249 -0.30 -4.63 -26.27
C ARG A 249 0.46 -5.92 -25.97
N ALA A 250 0.23 -6.94 -26.77
CA ALA A 250 1.06 -8.14 -26.78
C ALA A 250 2.53 -7.81 -27.06
N ALA A 251 3.44 -8.55 -26.43
CA ALA A 251 4.89 -8.39 -26.61
C ALA A 251 5.32 -8.72 -28.05
N LYS A 252 6.31 -8.00 -28.56
CA LYS A 252 6.94 -8.27 -29.83
C LYS A 252 8.19 -9.14 -29.64
N ALA A 253 8.59 -9.85 -30.68
CA ALA A 253 9.79 -10.67 -30.63
C ALA A 253 11.03 -9.82 -30.28
N GLY A 254 11.76 -10.26 -29.24
CA GLY A 254 12.99 -9.62 -28.77
C GLY A 254 12.79 -8.48 -27.76
N GLU A 255 11.54 -8.14 -27.39
CA GLU A 255 11.28 -7.23 -26.28
C GLU A 255 11.54 -7.93 -24.95
N TYR A 256 12.01 -7.15 -23.96
CA TYR A 256 12.03 -7.61 -22.58
C TYR A 256 10.60 -7.68 -22.07
N THR A 257 10.25 -8.76 -21.40
CA THR A 257 8.94 -8.99 -20.85
C THR A 257 9.03 -9.43 -19.40
N LEU A 258 8.02 -9.11 -18.63
CA LEU A 258 7.77 -9.62 -17.30
C LEU A 258 6.42 -10.33 -17.29
N ASN A 259 6.26 -11.25 -16.38
CA ASN A 259 5.00 -11.95 -16.23
C ASN A 259 3.92 -11.03 -15.63
N SER A 260 2.66 -11.28 -16.00
CA SER A 260 1.45 -10.86 -15.30
C SER A 260 0.40 -11.92 -15.56
N TYR A 261 0.05 -12.71 -14.56
CA TYR A 261 -0.94 -13.79 -14.64
C TYR A 261 -0.78 -14.68 -15.89
N ASN A 262 0.41 -15.28 -16.05
CA ASN A 262 0.78 -16.14 -17.21
C ASN A 262 0.80 -15.42 -18.57
N THR A 263 0.73 -14.10 -18.59
CA THR A 263 0.89 -13.27 -19.79
C THR A 263 2.25 -12.59 -19.75
N GLN A 264 2.98 -12.64 -20.87
CA GLN A 264 4.24 -11.91 -21.00
C GLN A 264 3.96 -10.47 -21.46
N VAL A 265 4.12 -9.52 -20.55
CA VAL A 265 3.85 -8.11 -20.76
C VAL A 265 5.14 -7.37 -21.10
N PRO A 266 5.17 -6.48 -22.11
CA PRO A 266 6.34 -5.64 -22.38
C PRO A 266 6.68 -4.80 -21.14
N ALA A 267 7.93 -4.95 -20.65
CA ALA A 267 8.34 -4.35 -19.39
C ALA A 267 9.73 -3.69 -19.49
N SER A 268 10.03 -2.84 -18.51
CA SER A 268 11.36 -2.23 -18.36
C SER A 268 12.31 -3.18 -17.62
N PRO A 269 13.50 -3.48 -18.15
CA PRO A 269 14.49 -4.30 -17.42
C PRO A 269 15.08 -3.57 -16.21
N VAL A 270 14.81 -2.27 -16.05
CA VAL A 270 15.30 -1.47 -14.92
C VAL A 270 14.27 -1.41 -13.80
N THR A 271 13.02 -1.09 -14.15
CA THR A 271 11.96 -0.86 -13.16
C THR A 271 10.95 -2.01 -13.08
N GLY A 272 11.01 -3.00 -13.96
CA GLY A 272 9.99 -4.05 -14.03
C GLY A 272 8.62 -3.58 -14.52
N ALA A 273 8.36 -2.28 -14.53
CA ALA A 273 7.07 -1.70 -14.90
C ALA A 273 6.73 -1.91 -16.38
N THR A 274 5.44 -1.94 -16.70
CA THR A 274 4.97 -2.01 -18.09
C THR A 274 5.50 -0.82 -18.92
N THR A 275 5.70 -1.05 -20.22
CA THR A 275 6.18 -0.02 -21.16
C THR A 275 5.14 0.39 -22.19
N THR A 276 3.96 -0.21 -22.16
CA THR A 276 2.86 0.07 -23.08
C THR A 276 1.51 0.12 -22.37
N GLY A 277 0.63 1.04 -22.80
CA GLY A 277 -0.77 1.06 -22.45
C GLY A 277 -1.60 1.20 -23.73
N THR A 278 -2.72 0.51 -23.82
CA THR A 278 -3.56 0.53 -25.03
C THR A 278 -5.06 0.51 -24.72
N VAL A 279 -5.84 1.00 -25.67
CA VAL A 279 -7.29 0.80 -25.70
C VAL A 279 -7.63 -0.04 -26.93
N SER A 280 -8.23 -1.20 -26.73
CA SER A 280 -8.79 -2.02 -27.82
C SER A 280 -10.12 -1.45 -28.29
N VAL A 281 -10.38 -1.51 -29.60
CA VAL A 281 -11.63 -1.03 -30.21
C VAL A 281 -12.28 -2.17 -31.00
N ILE A 282 -13.43 -2.64 -30.51
CA ILE A 282 -14.22 -3.70 -31.14
C ILE A 282 -15.37 -3.05 -31.93
N ASP A 283 -15.57 -3.40 -33.20
CA ASP A 283 -16.71 -2.96 -34.00
C ASP A 283 -17.87 -3.96 -33.88
N LEU A 284 -18.86 -3.62 -33.10
CA LEU A 284 -20.03 -4.46 -32.87
C LEU A 284 -20.96 -4.58 -34.09
N ALA A 285 -20.83 -3.66 -35.09
CA ALA A 285 -21.57 -3.75 -36.34
C ALA A 285 -20.93 -4.76 -37.30
N ASP A 286 -19.65 -5.03 -37.20
CA ASP A 286 -18.91 -6.09 -37.87
C ASP A 286 -18.06 -6.89 -36.88
N PRO A 287 -18.67 -7.82 -36.14
CA PRO A 287 -17.98 -8.57 -35.11
C PRO A 287 -16.83 -9.45 -35.62
N ALA A 288 -16.73 -9.68 -36.92
CA ALA A 288 -15.63 -10.41 -37.55
C ALA A 288 -14.45 -9.51 -37.95
N ALA A 289 -14.61 -8.17 -37.87
CA ALA A 289 -13.55 -7.24 -38.15
C ALA A 289 -12.38 -7.41 -37.14
N ALA A 290 -11.16 -7.10 -37.57
CA ALA A 290 -10.03 -7.07 -36.69
C ALA A 290 -10.19 -6.03 -35.58
N VAL A 291 -9.86 -6.39 -34.34
CA VAL A 291 -9.88 -5.48 -33.21
C VAL A 291 -8.84 -4.39 -33.41
N GLY A 292 -9.28 -3.14 -33.35
CA GLY A 292 -8.39 -1.98 -33.41
C GLY A 292 -7.63 -1.76 -32.10
N SER A 293 -6.52 -1.02 -32.18
CA SER A 293 -5.75 -0.63 -30.99
C SER A 293 -5.36 0.85 -31.05
N ILE A 294 -5.49 1.54 -29.94
CA ILE A 294 -5.08 2.95 -29.76
C ILE A 294 -4.07 2.98 -28.61
N ASP A 295 -2.87 3.52 -28.88
CA ASP A 295 -1.87 3.73 -27.84
C ASP A 295 -2.32 4.87 -26.91
N VAL A 296 -2.22 4.65 -25.60
CA VAL A 296 -2.53 5.59 -24.50
C VAL A 296 -1.38 5.60 -23.49
N GLY A 297 -1.54 6.24 -22.32
CA GLY A 297 -0.55 6.17 -21.26
C GLY A 297 -0.46 4.77 -20.62
N LEU A 298 0.39 4.63 -19.62
CA LEU A 298 0.66 3.36 -18.96
C LEU A 298 -0.43 3.03 -17.94
N HIS A 299 -0.71 1.73 -17.84
CA HIS A 299 -1.69 1.18 -16.91
C HIS A 299 -3.04 1.90 -17.04
N PRO A 300 -3.69 1.85 -18.23
CA PRO A 300 -5.00 2.46 -18.42
C PRO A 300 -6.06 1.67 -17.65
N THR A 301 -6.77 2.36 -16.74
CA THR A 301 -7.79 1.80 -15.87
C THR A 301 -9.18 2.11 -16.38
N ALA A 302 -9.83 3.16 -15.88
CA ALA A 302 -11.20 3.50 -16.25
C ALA A 302 -11.33 4.06 -17.67
N VAL A 303 -12.47 3.78 -18.28
CA VAL A 303 -12.86 4.28 -19.61
C VAL A 303 -14.25 4.89 -19.53
N TYR A 304 -14.38 6.18 -19.85
CA TYR A 304 -15.64 6.91 -19.76
C TYR A 304 -15.91 7.70 -21.05
N ALA A 305 -17.13 7.65 -21.55
CA ALA A 305 -17.48 8.31 -22.82
C ALA A 305 -18.58 9.35 -22.67
N LYS A 306 -18.30 10.58 -23.10
CA LYS A 306 -19.30 11.66 -23.19
C LYS A 306 -18.87 12.74 -24.20
N GLN A 307 -19.82 13.41 -24.83
CA GLN A 307 -19.62 14.58 -25.71
C GLN A 307 -18.57 14.36 -26.82
N GLY A 308 -18.54 13.17 -27.42
CA GLY A 308 -17.68 12.85 -28.57
C GLY A 308 -16.22 12.48 -28.18
N ALA A 309 -15.93 12.33 -26.89
CA ALA A 309 -14.69 11.81 -26.36
C ALA A 309 -14.89 10.46 -25.68
N VAL A 310 -13.81 9.67 -25.67
CA VAL A 310 -13.56 8.64 -24.67
C VAL A 310 -12.39 9.12 -23.84
N PHE A 311 -12.57 9.22 -22.52
CA PHE A 311 -11.56 9.54 -21.54
C PHE A 311 -11.02 8.24 -20.97
N VAL A 312 -9.71 8.13 -20.84
CA VAL A 312 -9.02 6.97 -20.28
C VAL A 312 -8.08 7.46 -19.20
N THR A 313 -8.24 6.98 -17.99
CA THR A 313 -7.29 7.25 -16.92
C THR A 313 -6.05 6.37 -17.09
N ASP A 314 -4.91 6.99 -17.28
CA ASP A 314 -3.62 6.32 -17.47
C ASP A 314 -2.84 6.41 -16.14
N THR A 315 -3.19 5.52 -15.21
CA THR A 315 -2.88 5.61 -13.77
C THR A 315 -1.39 5.70 -13.50
N ALA A 316 -0.57 4.83 -14.10
CA ALA A 316 0.89 4.85 -13.93
C ALA A 316 1.58 5.98 -14.72
N SER A 317 0.91 6.59 -15.70
CA SER A 317 1.42 7.77 -16.41
C SER A 317 1.06 9.09 -15.72
N ASN A 318 0.11 9.06 -14.78
CA ASN A 318 -0.43 10.24 -14.09
C ASN A 318 -1.10 11.23 -15.03
N ASP A 319 -1.84 10.73 -16.01
CA ASP A 319 -2.57 11.56 -16.97
C ASP A 319 -3.90 10.92 -17.41
N VAL A 320 -4.64 11.65 -18.23
CA VAL A 320 -5.89 11.18 -18.85
C VAL A 320 -5.76 11.35 -20.35
N SER A 321 -5.85 10.25 -21.10
CA SER A 321 -5.93 10.26 -22.55
C SER A 321 -7.34 10.60 -23.02
N VAL A 322 -7.46 11.55 -23.95
CA VAL A 322 -8.74 11.93 -24.60
C VAL A 322 -8.76 11.42 -26.03
N ILE A 323 -9.56 10.40 -26.28
CA ILE A 323 -9.75 9.81 -27.60
C ILE A 323 -10.95 10.52 -28.29
N ASP A 324 -10.72 11.11 -29.45
CA ASP A 324 -11.79 11.62 -30.31
C ASP A 324 -12.48 10.45 -31.01
N THR A 325 -13.76 10.22 -30.70
CA THR A 325 -14.52 9.08 -31.26
C THR A 325 -14.71 9.12 -32.77
N LYS A 326 -14.68 10.33 -33.38
CA LYS A 326 -14.75 10.49 -34.84
C LYS A 326 -13.42 10.25 -35.54
N ARG A 327 -12.28 10.62 -34.87
CA ARG A 327 -10.95 10.45 -35.43
C ARG A 327 -10.33 9.11 -35.09
N GLY A 328 -10.84 8.41 -34.05
CA GLY A 328 -10.34 7.12 -33.59
C GLY A 328 -8.91 7.17 -33.07
N ARG A 329 -8.52 8.26 -32.40
CA ARG A 329 -7.18 8.43 -31.84
C ARG A 329 -7.15 9.41 -30.68
N VAL A 330 -6.11 9.34 -29.87
CA VAL A 330 -5.83 10.35 -28.84
C VAL A 330 -5.57 11.72 -29.49
N VAL A 331 -6.22 12.74 -29.00
CA VAL A 331 -6.11 14.13 -29.46
C VAL A 331 -5.63 15.09 -28.39
N GLN A 332 -5.67 14.66 -27.14
CA GLN A 332 -5.20 15.41 -25.98
C GLN A 332 -4.80 14.43 -24.87
N THR A 333 -3.74 14.77 -24.13
CA THR A 333 -3.37 14.14 -22.86
C THR A 333 -3.43 15.20 -21.78
N ILE A 334 -4.13 14.91 -20.69
CA ILE A 334 -4.36 15.81 -19.56
C ILE A 334 -3.49 15.34 -18.39
N GLY A 335 -2.41 16.07 -18.11
CA GLY A 335 -1.61 15.77 -16.92
C GLY A 335 -2.37 16.07 -15.63
N THR A 336 -2.29 15.17 -14.65
CA THR A 336 -3.01 15.30 -13.38
C THR A 336 -2.15 15.90 -12.26
N GLN A 337 -0.85 16.09 -12.51
CA GLN A 337 0.03 16.75 -11.56
C GLN A 337 -0.49 18.16 -11.23
N PRO A 338 -0.55 18.54 -9.94
CA PRO A 338 -1.11 19.82 -9.51
C PRO A 338 -0.31 21.05 -10.00
N TRP A 339 0.95 20.86 -10.41
CA TRP A 339 1.82 21.88 -11.03
C TRP A 339 2.83 21.21 -11.97
N PRO A 340 3.38 21.92 -12.96
CA PRO A 340 4.18 21.31 -14.03
C PRO A 340 5.45 20.56 -13.60
N GLU A 341 6.07 20.95 -12.50
CA GLU A 341 7.28 20.32 -11.98
C GLU A 341 7.02 19.33 -10.84
N ALA A 342 5.77 18.98 -10.59
CA ALA A 342 5.43 18.01 -9.56
C ALA A 342 5.96 16.60 -9.92
N SER A 343 6.28 15.82 -8.89
CA SER A 343 6.60 14.38 -9.04
C SER A 343 5.43 13.60 -9.65
N VAL A 344 5.62 12.32 -9.87
CA VAL A 344 4.56 11.35 -10.25
C VAL A 344 3.89 10.75 -9.01
N GLY A 345 2.96 9.81 -9.17
CA GLY A 345 2.33 9.07 -8.06
C GLY A 345 1.05 9.74 -7.55
N TYR A 346 0.24 10.32 -8.45
CA TYR A 346 -1.10 10.85 -8.10
C TYR A 346 -2.20 9.83 -8.35
N GLU A 347 -1.96 8.88 -9.24
CA GLU A 347 -2.84 7.76 -9.60
C GLU A 347 -4.25 8.24 -9.94
N PRO A 348 -4.46 8.74 -11.18
CA PRO A 348 -5.80 8.99 -11.67
C PRO A 348 -6.53 7.66 -11.95
N ASP A 349 -7.59 7.35 -11.20
CA ASP A 349 -8.24 6.04 -11.27
C ASP A 349 -9.55 6.07 -12.06
N ALA A 350 -10.40 7.05 -11.80
CA ALA A 350 -11.69 7.17 -12.45
C ALA A 350 -11.97 8.59 -12.97
N VAL A 351 -12.86 8.68 -13.96
CA VAL A 351 -13.18 9.94 -14.62
C VAL A 351 -14.66 10.04 -14.95
N THR A 352 -15.27 11.21 -14.75
CA THR A 352 -16.63 11.52 -15.19
C THR A 352 -16.75 12.96 -15.67
N LEU A 353 -17.74 13.23 -16.50
CA LEU A 353 -18.00 14.56 -17.05
C LEU A 353 -19.44 15.01 -16.73
N THR A 354 -19.57 16.11 -16.00
CA THR A 354 -20.87 16.71 -15.70
C THR A 354 -21.53 17.34 -16.94
N ASP A 355 -22.83 17.60 -16.88
CA ASP A 355 -23.57 18.19 -18.02
C ASP A 355 -23.14 19.64 -18.29
N ASP A 356 -22.64 20.36 -17.29
CA ASP A 356 -22.16 21.73 -17.41
C ASP A 356 -20.66 21.83 -17.78
N GLY A 357 -20.03 20.71 -18.13
CA GLY A 357 -18.67 20.64 -18.69
C GLY A 357 -17.53 20.62 -17.67
N HIS A 358 -17.77 20.20 -16.43
CA HIS A 358 -16.68 19.87 -15.52
C HIS A 358 -16.26 18.42 -15.71
N LEU A 359 -15.01 18.21 -16.08
CA LEU A 359 -14.35 16.91 -16.06
C LEU A 359 -13.77 16.68 -14.68
N LEU A 360 -14.19 15.61 -14.02
CA LEU A 360 -13.79 15.21 -12.68
C LEU A 360 -12.94 13.96 -12.80
N VAL A 361 -11.77 13.96 -12.17
CA VAL A 361 -10.81 12.84 -12.17
C VAL A 361 -10.42 12.54 -10.73
N THR A 362 -10.63 11.32 -10.27
CA THR A 362 -10.11 10.88 -8.96
C THR A 362 -8.58 10.78 -9.00
N LEU A 363 -7.94 11.11 -7.91
CA LEU A 363 -6.49 10.98 -7.72
C LEU A 363 -6.27 10.17 -6.44
N GLY A 364 -6.08 8.85 -6.57
CA GLY A 364 -6.06 7.91 -5.45
C GLY A 364 -5.07 8.31 -4.36
N ARG A 365 -3.82 8.49 -4.71
CA ARG A 365 -2.77 8.84 -3.74
C ARG A 365 -2.78 10.29 -3.26
N ALA A 366 -3.56 11.15 -3.90
CA ALA A 366 -3.74 12.54 -3.48
C ALA A 366 -4.93 12.75 -2.53
N ASN A 367 -5.78 11.73 -2.37
CA ASN A 367 -7.04 11.82 -1.63
C ASN A 367 -7.88 13.03 -2.12
N ALA A 368 -8.05 13.12 -3.45
CA ALA A 368 -8.69 14.28 -4.06
C ALA A 368 -9.36 13.97 -5.40
N VAL A 369 -10.29 14.84 -5.79
CA VAL A 369 -10.81 14.92 -7.16
C VAL A 369 -10.22 16.14 -7.86
N ALA A 370 -9.52 15.92 -8.96
CA ALA A 370 -9.10 17.01 -9.86
C ALA A 370 -10.27 17.44 -10.76
N VAL A 371 -10.43 18.74 -10.89
CA VAL A 371 -11.53 19.35 -11.65
C VAL A 371 -10.98 20.20 -12.80
N TYR A 372 -11.49 19.94 -13.99
CA TYR A 372 -11.14 20.65 -15.21
C TYR A 372 -12.41 21.16 -15.91
N ARG A 373 -12.28 22.19 -16.73
CA ARG A 373 -13.30 22.60 -17.71
C ARG A 373 -13.01 21.94 -19.04
N TYR A 374 -13.97 21.17 -19.52
CA TYR A 374 -13.95 20.50 -20.81
C TYR A 374 -15.03 21.09 -21.73
N THR A 375 -14.73 21.19 -23.02
CA THR A 375 -15.68 21.67 -24.05
C THR A 375 -15.84 20.68 -25.18
N ARG A 376 -14.76 20.18 -25.75
CA ARG A 376 -14.73 19.19 -26.83
C ARG A 376 -13.36 18.53 -26.96
N PRO A 377 -13.24 17.37 -27.64
CA PRO A 377 -12.00 16.58 -27.63
C PRO A 377 -10.74 17.33 -28.06
N GLN A 378 -10.84 18.29 -29.00
CA GLN A 378 -9.70 19.00 -29.56
C GLN A 378 -9.37 20.31 -28.85
N GLU A 379 -10.19 20.75 -27.93
CA GLU A 379 -9.94 21.94 -27.12
C GLU A 379 -9.21 21.56 -25.85
N PRO A 380 -8.06 22.20 -25.55
CA PRO A 380 -7.38 21.93 -24.31
C PRO A 380 -8.27 22.22 -23.10
N VAL A 381 -8.30 21.29 -22.14
CA VAL A 381 -9.00 21.51 -20.88
C VAL A 381 -8.34 22.63 -20.08
N SER A 382 -9.10 23.30 -19.23
CA SER A 382 -8.55 24.25 -18.28
C SER A 382 -8.70 23.72 -16.84
N TYR A 383 -7.59 23.67 -16.12
CA TYR A 383 -7.59 23.25 -14.73
C TYR A 383 -8.33 24.25 -13.84
N VAL A 384 -9.24 23.75 -13.00
CA VAL A 384 -10.02 24.54 -12.04
C VAL A 384 -9.40 24.44 -10.64
N GLY A 385 -9.13 23.25 -10.16
CA GLY A 385 -8.57 22.98 -8.84
C GLY A 385 -8.82 21.56 -8.35
N LEU A 386 -8.66 21.35 -7.04
CA LEU A 386 -8.83 20.07 -6.35
C LEU A 386 -9.93 20.17 -5.29
N LEU A 387 -10.68 19.08 -5.11
CA LEU A 387 -11.61 18.86 -4.00
C LEU A 387 -11.08 17.71 -3.16
N PRO A 388 -10.93 17.84 -1.83
CA PRO A 388 -10.48 16.76 -0.99
C PRO A 388 -11.57 15.68 -0.87
N THR A 389 -11.16 14.43 -0.87
CA THR A 389 -11.97 13.26 -0.62
C THR A 389 -11.53 12.57 0.67
N ASP A 390 -12.03 11.37 0.89
CA ASP A 390 -11.52 10.43 1.86
C ASP A 390 -10.34 9.62 1.30
N TYR A 391 -9.92 8.57 1.96
CA TYR A 391 -8.69 7.85 1.67
C TYR A 391 -8.83 6.97 0.40
N PHE A 392 -7.98 7.22 -0.58
CA PHE A 392 -7.90 6.54 -1.87
C PHE A 392 -9.21 6.53 -2.67
N PRO A 393 -9.61 7.68 -3.28
CA PRO A 393 -10.79 7.76 -4.14
C PRO A 393 -10.54 7.01 -5.45
N ALA A 394 -11.14 5.81 -5.59
CA ALA A 394 -10.98 4.94 -6.76
C ALA A 394 -12.05 5.13 -7.81
N GLU A 395 -13.29 5.46 -7.40
CA GLU A 395 -14.39 5.62 -8.35
C GLU A 395 -15.17 6.91 -8.17
N ILE A 396 -15.75 7.42 -9.26
CA ILE A 396 -16.53 8.64 -9.25
C ILE A 396 -17.70 8.55 -10.23
N THR A 397 -18.88 8.93 -9.75
CA THR A 397 -20.07 9.06 -10.61
C THR A 397 -20.85 10.32 -10.32
N THR A 398 -21.72 10.71 -11.24
CA THR A 398 -22.61 11.87 -11.10
C THR A 398 -24.07 11.47 -11.22
N VAL A 399 -24.88 11.90 -10.27
CA VAL A 399 -26.34 11.76 -10.28
C VAL A 399 -26.96 13.16 -10.31
N GLY A 400 -27.31 13.62 -11.49
CA GLY A 400 -27.69 15.01 -11.67
C GLY A 400 -26.54 15.96 -11.31
N LYS A 401 -26.73 16.75 -10.23
CA LYS A 401 -25.67 17.64 -9.71
C LYS A 401 -24.89 17.06 -8.53
N LYS A 402 -25.31 15.91 -8.03
CA LYS A 402 -24.61 15.21 -6.93
C LYS A 402 -23.45 14.43 -7.52
N VAL A 403 -22.32 14.49 -6.83
CA VAL A 403 -21.14 13.66 -7.08
C VAL A 403 -21.05 12.65 -5.98
N VAL A 404 -20.80 11.39 -6.33
CA VAL A 404 -20.53 10.29 -5.41
C VAL A 404 -19.14 9.75 -5.73
N VAL A 405 -18.28 9.66 -4.73
CA VAL A 405 -16.93 9.13 -4.83
C VAL A 405 -16.82 7.95 -3.88
N SER A 406 -16.40 6.80 -4.40
CA SER A 406 -16.07 5.63 -3.58
C SER A 406 -14.59 5.67 -3.25
N ASN A 407 -14.28 5.60 -1.94
CA ASN A 407 -12.91 5.60 -1.43
C ASN A 407 -12.59 4.19 -0.95
N THR A 408 -11.56 3.59 -1.53
CA THR A 408 -11.20 2.18 -1.29
C THR A 408 -10.81 1.92 0.14
N ARG A 409 -10.06 2.85 0.75
CA ARG A 409 -9.61 2.75 2.14
C ARG A 409 -10.36 3.73 3.05
N GLY A 410 -10.47 3.33 4.30
CA GLY A 410 -10.85 4.21 5.39
C GLY A 410 -9.67 4.49 6.29
N ILE A 411 -9.97 4.90 7.50
CA ILE A 411 -9.00 4.98 8.57
C ILE A 411 -8.90 3.60 9.15
N ASP A 412 -7.73 3.10 9.02
CA ASP A 412 -7.39 1.74 9.32
C ASP A 412 -7.38 1.52 10.80
N ALA A 413 -8.32 1.12 11.40
CA ALA A 413 -8.36 0.31 12.58
C ALA A 413 -9.80 -0.05 12.72
N LEU A 414 -10.13 -1.05 12.80
CA LEU A 414 -10.56 -1.88 13.84
C LEU A 414 -11.94 -1.57 14.31
N ARG A 415 -12.87 -2.15 13.63
CA ARG A 415 -14.17 -2.25 14.26
C ARG A 415 -14.44 -3.71 14.51
N PRO A 416 -14.57 -4.12 15.78
CA PRO A 416 -14.86 -5.51 16.11
C PRO A 416 -16.28 -5.84 15.67
N THR A 417 -16.47 -6.25 14.43
CA THR A 417 -17.79 -6.61 13.91
C THR A 417 -17.96 -8.09 13.67
N THR A 418 -16.88 -8.86 13.70
CA THR A 418 -16.94 -10.28 13.40
C THR A 418 -16.48 -11.15 14.55
N ALA A 419 -17.12 -12.30 14.75
CA ALA A 419 -16.69 -13.31 15.71
C ALA A 419 -15.37 -14.01 15.30
N ALA A 420 -14.81 -13.68 14.14
CA ALA A 420 -13.60 -14.30 13.60
C ALA A 420 -12.31 -13.61 14.05
N GLY A 421 -12.39 -12.45 14.70
CA GLY A 421 -11.24 -11.62 15.05
C GLY A 421 -10.98 -10.58 13.98
N HIS A 422 -9.98 -9.76 14.22
CA HIS A 422 -9.65 -8.60 13.46
C HIS A 422 -8.15 -8.61 13.12
N ASP A 423 -7.81 -8.01 11.98
CA ASP A 423 -6.43 -7.82 11.54
C ASP A 423 -6.30 -6.57 10.64
N THR A 424 -5.11 -6.30 10.15
CA THR A 424 -4.82 -5.13 9.32
C THR A 424 -5.48 -5.14 7.93
N HIS A 425 -6.05 -6.27 7.49
CA HIS A 425 -6.89 -6.32 6.29
C HIS A 425 -8.29 -5.75 6.54
N ASP A 426 -8.74 -5.76 7.77
CA ASP A 426 -10.08 -5.30 8.16
C ASP A 426 -10.14 -3.77 8.21
N THR A 427 -9.86 -3.12 7.11
CA THR A 427 -9.98 -1.67 7.01
C THR A 427 -11.42 -1.26 6.75
N THR A 428 -11.77 -0.03 7.09
CA THR A 428 -13.01 0.57 6.63
C THR A 428 -12.83 1.16 5.24
N SER A 429 -13.92 1.49 4.58
CA SER A 429 -13.96 2.29 3.36
C SER A 429 -15.03 3.36 3.47
N SER A 430 -15.22 4.18 2.44
CA SER A 430 -16.25 5.24 2.55
C SER A 430 -16.80 5.69 1.21
N LEU A 431 -17.97 6.36 1.29
CA LEU A 431 -18.53 7.14 0.20
C LEU A 431 -18.45 8.63 0.56
N THR A 432 -17.85 9.42 -0.30
CA THR A 432 -17.91 10.88 -0.21
C THR A 432 -18.98 11.41 -1.15
N GLN A 433 -19.93 12.21 -0.65
CA GLN A 433 -21.02 12.75 -1.44
C GLN A 433 -21.08 14.27 -1.33
N PHE A 434 -21.21 14.96 -2.47
CA PHE A 434 -21.36 16.41 -2.50
C PHE A 434 -22.10 16.90 -3.74
N THR A 435 -22.68 18.09 -3.66
CA THR A 435 -23.08 18.82 -4.86
C THR A 435 -21.87 19.60 -5.36
N LEU A 436 -21.54 19.46 -6.63
CA LEU A 436 -20.36 20.13 -7.21
C LEU A 436 -20.43 21.65 -6.95
N PRO A 437 -19.47 22.22 -6.23
CA PRO A 437 -19.49 23.65 -5.92
C PRO A 437 -19.01 24.50 -7.09
N SER A 438 -19.12 25.83 -6.94
CA SER A 438 -18.61 26.76 -7.95
C SER A 438 -17.07 26.68 -8.07
N ASP A 439 -16.54 27.08 -9.23
CA ASP A 439 -15.08 27.13 -9.49
C ASP A 439 -14.29 27.94 -8.45
N SER A 440 -14.91 28.97 -7.86
CA SER A 440 -14.26 29.75 -6.82
C SER A 440 -14.08 28.96 -5.51
N VAL A 441 -15.03 28.12 -5.17
CA VAL A 441 -14.94 27.23 -4.01
C VAL A 441 -13.93 26.11 -4.29
N ILE A 442 -13.97 25.49 -5.48
CA ILE A 442 -13.00 24.47 -5.87
C ILE A 442 -11.56 24.99 -5.76
N ARG A 443 -11.30 26.20 -6.28
CA ARG A 443 -9.99 26.84 -6.13
C ARG A 443 -9.59 27.09 -4.68
N ALA A 444 -10.53 27.42 -3.81
CA ALA A 444 -10.26 27.60 -2.38
C ALA A 444 -9.95 26.24 -1.68
N GLN A 445 -10.63 25.15 -2.07
CA GLN A 445 -10.36 23.80 -1.53
C GLN A 445 -8.99 23.26 -1.96
N THR A 446 -8.46 23.68 -3.11
CA THR A 446 -7.13 23.26 -3.58
C THR A 446 -6.04 23.48 -2.52
N ALA A 447 -6.06 24.61 -1.83
CA ALA A 447 -5.10 24.89 -0.76
C ALA A 447 -5.20 23.90 0.42
N LYS A 448 -6.41 23.39 0.69
CA LYS A 448 -6.64 22.38 1.72
C LYS A 448 -6.02 21.03 1.30
N VAL A 449 -6.23 20.61 0.06
CA VAL A 449 -5.60 19.38 -0.48
C VAL A 449 -4.07 19.49 -0.42
N PHE A 450 -3.49 20.64 -0.77
CA PHE A 450 -2.05 20.87 -0.64
C PHE A 450 -1.57 20.73 0.80
N GLN A 451 -2.31 21.28 1.75
CA GLN A 451 -1.98 21.16 3.18
C GLN A 451 -2.09 19.73 3.68
N GLN A 452 -3.12 19.00 3.26
CA GLN A 452 -3.36 17.62 3.66
C GLN A 452 -2.29 16.64 3.15
N ASN A 453 -1.73 16.94 2.00
CA ASN A 453 -0.67 16.14 1.36
C ASN A 453 0.75 16.65 1.67
N GLY A 454 0.92 17.65 2.52
CA GLY A 454 2.25 18.18 2.79
C GLY A 454 2.93 18.85 1.59
N TRP A 455 2.21 19.15 0.51
CA TRP A 455 2.74 19.79 -0.71
C TRP A 455 2.99 21.28 -0.46
N THR A 456 3.94 21.57 0.37
CA THR A 456 4.38 22.96 0.57
C THR A 456 5.47 23.29 -0.43
N SER A 457 5.42 24.49 -0.97
CA SER A 457 6.32 24.98 -2.03
C SER A 457 7.83 24.84 -1.74
N GLY A 458 8.21 24.70 -0.46
CA GLY A 458 9.60 24.54 -0.04
C GLY A 458 10.12 23.09 -0.16
N ALA A 459 9.36 22.13 0.33
CA ALA A 459 9.79 20.73 0.38
C ALA A 459 9.88 20.10 -1.02
N VAL A 460 8.86 20.30 -1.84
CA VAL A 460 8.78 19.70 -3.19
C VAL A 460 9.73 20.36 -4.18
N THR A 461 9.95 21.68 -4.08
CA THR A 461 10.87 22.39 -4.98
C THR A 461 12.33 22.09 -4.67
N LEU A 462 12.68 21.84 -3.41
CA LEU A 462 14.03 21.46 -2.99
C LEU A 462 14.37 20.02 -3.40
N ALA A 463 13.41 19.10 -3.36
CA ALA A 463 13.58 17.74 -3.84
C ALA A 463 13.84 17.67 -5.35
N ALA A 464 13.17 18.52 -6.14
CA ALA A 464 13.26 18.52 -7.60
C ALA A 464 14.47 19.25 -8.20
N LYS A 465 15.13 20.17 -7.49
CA LYS A 465 16.13 21.10 -8.07
C LYS A 465 17.50 21.17 -7.39
N GLY A 466 17.72 20.48 -6.28
CA GLY A 466 18.92 20.73 -5.49
C GLY A 466 19.93 19.59 -5.50
N LYS A 467 20.96 19.65 -6.34
CA LYS A 467 22.24 19.14 -5.88
C LYS A 467 22.64 20.02 -4.70
N GLY A 468 22.52 19.50 -3.49
CA GLY A 468 22.94 20.19 -2.27
C GLY A 468 24.39 20.65 -2.44
N SER A 469 24.78 21.74 -1.80
CA SER A 469 26.14 22.24 -1.85
C SER A 469 27.09 21.14 -1.37
N SER A 470 27.92 20.63 -2.27
CA SER A 470 28.97 19.65 -1.95
C SER A 470 29.99 20.19 -0.92
N HIS A 471 29.94 21.47 -0.61
CA HIS A 471 30.79 22.16 0.38
C HIS A 471 30.09 22.36 1.74
N ALA A 472 28.85 21.88 1.91
CA ALA A 472 28.19 21.92 3.20
C ALA A 472 28.91 21.02 4.21
N LYS A 473 28.88 21.41 5.50
CA LYS A 473 29.40 20.54 6.56
C LYS A 473 28.55 19.24 6.62
N PRO A 474 29.19 18.08 6.63
CA PRO A 474 28.44 16.84 6.77
C PRO A 474 27.62 16.77 8.06
N VAL A 475 26.40 16.30 7.95
CA VAL A 475 25.45 16.03 9.05
C VAL A 475 24.82 14.66 8.86
N PRO A 476 24.26 13.99 9.89
CA PRO A 476 23.69 12.65 9.73
C PRO A 476 22.61 12.60 8.67
N VAL A 477 21.61 13.45 8.77
CA VAL A 477 20.52 13.58 7.78
C VAL A 477 20.59 14.98 7.17
N PRO A 478 21.13 15.13 5.95
CA PRO A 478 21.23 16.43 5.30
C PRO A 478 19.84 17.02 5.00
N ALA A 479 19.69 18.34 5.11
CA ALA A 479 18.42 19.01 4.78
C ALA A 479 18.13 19.08 3.27
N GLN A 480 19.15 18.87 2.44
CA GLN A 480 19.05 18.94 0.99
C GLN A 480 19.62 17.65 0.38
N ILE A 481 18.94 17.08 -0.60
CA ILE A 481 19.41 15.92 -1.36
C ILE A 481 20.76 16.23 -2.00
N GLY A 482 21.71 15.30 -1.88
CA GLY A 482 23.07 15.44 -2.42
C GLY A 482 23.99 16.33 -1.60
N ALA A 483 23.52 16.91 -0.47
CA ALA A 483 24.43 17.50 0.52
C ALA A 483 25.16 16.38 1.31
N PRO A 484 26.38 16.65 1.81
CA PRO A 484 27.17 15.60 2.46
C PRO A 484 26.52 15.05 3.72
N SER A 485 26.42 13.71 3.81
CA SER A 485 26.07 13.00 5.02
C SER A 485 27.33 12.50 5.76
N THR A 486 27.25 12.43 7.10
CA THR A 486 28.25 11.69 7.93
C THR A 486 28.05 10.19 7.82
N ILE A 487 26.88 9.74 7.39
CA ILE A 487 26.50 8.32 7.17
C ILE A 487 26.76 7.97 5.70
N LYS A 488 27.42 6.85 5.46
CA LYS A 488 27.77 6.37 4.12
C LYS A 488 27.19 5.00 3.80
N HIS A 489 26.92 4.22 4.85
CA HIS A 489 26.37 2.89 4.75
C HIS A 489 25.03 2.84 5.45
N VAL A 490 23.99 2.47 4.72
CA VAL A 490 22.64 2.25 5.22
C VAL A 490 22.36 0.75 5.11
N PHE A 491 21.82 0.19 6.19
CA PHE A 491 21.31 -1.17 6.26
C PHE A 491 19.82 -1.07 6.54
N LEU A 492 18.99 -1.56 5.64
CA LEU A 492 17.55 -1.64 5.76
C LEU A 492 17.19 -3.11 5.99
N ILE A 493 16.80 -3.44 7.20
CA ILE A 493 16.39 -4.79 7.62
C ILE A 493 14.87 -4.80 7.68
N VAL A 494 14.25 -5.47 6.71
CA VAL A 494 12.81 -5.68 6.66
C VAL A 494 12.49 -6.99 7.36
N LYS A 495 11.52 -6.96 8.24
CA LYS A 495 11.01 -8.05 9.06
C LYS A 495 9.52 -8.24 8.79
N GLU A 496 8.89 -9.20 9.46
CA GLU A 496 7.57 -9.70 9.10
C GLU A 496 6.53 -9.60 10.23
N ASN A 497 5.50 -8.78 9.96
CA ASN A 497 4.15 -8.83 10.49
C ASN A 497 3.95 -8.59 12.00
N ARG A 498 4.83 -7.85 12.69
CA ARG A 498 4.63 -7.62 14.13
C ARG A 498 4.20 -6.20 14.43
N THR A 499 3.18 -6.05 15.32
CA THR A 499 2.82 -4.74 15.87
C THR A 499 3.80 -4.32 16.98
N TYR A 500 3.77 -3.03 17.31
CA TYR A 500 4.55 -2.48 18.40
C TYR A 500 4.25 -3.20 19.73
N ASP A 501 2.98 -3.37 20.11
CA ASP A 501 2.62 -4.00 21.38
C ASP A 501 2.97 -5.49 21.45
N GLN A 502 2.94 -6.21 20.32
CA GLN A 502 3.35 -7.61 20.31
C GLN A 502 4.81 -7.79 20.76
N LEU A 503 5.69 -6.84 20.43
CA LEU A 503 7.11 -6.89 20.80
C LEU A 503 7.40 -6.06 22.06
N PHE A 504 7.00 -4.80 22.10
CA PHE A 504 7.39 -3.81 23.09
C PHE A 504 6.29 -3.44 24.09
N GLY A 505 5.16 -4.11 24.05
CA GLY A 505 4.06 -3.87 25.00
C GLY A 505 4.48 -4.05 26.47
N ASP A 506 5.44 -4.91 26.76
CA ASP A 506 5.97 -5.15 28.12
C ASP A 506 7.08 -4.17 28.55
N MET A 507 7.55 -3.26 27.67
CA MET A 507 8.53 -2.25 28.06
C MET A 507 7.95 -1.24 29.06
N ALA A 508 8.72 -0.93 30.09
CA ALA A 508 8.30 0.03 31.13
C ALA A 508 8.23 1.48 30.64
N GLN A 509 8.91 1.78 29.53
CA GLN A 509 8.93 3.10 28.88
C GLN A 509 8.03 3.05 27.63
N GLY A 510 7.59 4.23 27.22
CA GLY A 510 6.76 4.36 26.00
C GLY A 510 5.28 4.09 26.28
N ASN A 511 4.57 3.90 25.21
CA ASN A 511 3.13 3.75 25.18
C ASN A 511 2.73 2.31 24.78
N GLY A 512 3.22 1.31 25.53
CA GLY A 512 2.92 -0.11 25.30
C GLY A 512 1.81 -0.64 26.21
N ASP A 513 1.01 -1.61 25.74
CA ASP A 513 0.09 -2.39 26.57
C ASP A 513 0.67 -3.79 26.86
N PRO A 514 1.10 -4.06 28.11
CA PRO A 514 1.64 -5.37 28.48
C PRO A 514 0.64 -6.53 28.29
N ALA A 515 -0.65 -6.24 28.22
CA ALA A 515 -1.68 -7.26 28.00
C ALA A 515 -1.68 -7.79 26.54
N LEU A 516 -1.06 -7.05 25.62
CA LEU A 516 -0.92 -7.41 24.21
C LEU A 516 0.49 -7.92 23.86
N ALA A 517 1.45 -7.82 24.80
CA ALA A 517 2.81 -8.32 24.57
C ALA A 517 2.79 -9.84 24.36
N GLN A 518 3.15 -10.26 23.16
CA GLN A 518 3.16 -11.65 22.74
C GLN A 518 4.57 -12.23 22.69
N PHE A 519 5.53 -11.41 22.30
CA PHE A 519 6.94 -11.74 22.11
C PHE A 519 7.83 -10.77 22.91
N GLY A 520 7.49 -10.54 24.17
CA GLY A 520 8.22 -9.64 25.05
C GLY A 520 9.68 -10.04 25.29
N GLU A 521 10.36 -9.40 26.24
CA GLU A 521 11.81 -9.47 26.47
C GLU A 521 12.39 -10.90 26.55
N ASN A 522 11.63 -11.89 27.00
CA ASN A 522 12.11 -13.28 27.03
C ASN A 522 12.19 -13.93 25.63
N VAL A 523 11.50 -13.40 24.65
CA VAL A 523 11.56 -13.85 23.26
C VAL A 523 12.46 -12.94 22.42
N THR A 524 12.41 -11.62 22.68
CA THR A 524 13.11 -10.61 21.91
C THR A 524 14.11 -9.78 22.74
N PRO A 525 15.07 -10.41 23.46
CA PRO A 525 16.00 -9.70 24.34
C PRO A 525 16.90 -8.71 23.58
N ASN A 526 17.24 -8.97 22.32
CA ASN A 526 18.08 -8.07 21.54
C ASN A 526 17.31 -6.82 21.09
N GLN A 527 16.09 -6.97 20.61
CA GLN A 527 15.27 -5.83 20.19
C GLN A 527 14.96 -4.92 21.38
N HIS A 528 14.68 -5.48 22.58
CA HIS A 528 14.52 -4.70 23.81
C HIS A 528 15.78 -3.94 24.18
N ALA A 529 16.93 -4.60 24.19
CA ALA A 529 18.21 -3.96 24.48
C ALA A 529 18.59 -2.89 23.46
N LEU A 530 18.24 -3.07 22.20
CA LEU A 530 18.41 -2.06 21.14
C LEU A 530 17.52 -0.84 21.38
N ALA A 531 16.25 -1.04 21.73
CA ALA A 531 15.34 0.05 22.08
C ALA A 531 15.82 0.84 23.31
N GLU A 532 16.32 0.15 24.34
CA GLU A 532 16.92 0.78 25.52
C GLU A 532 18.19 1.56 25.18
N GLN A 533 19.05 1.02 24.32
CA GLN A 533 20.33 1.63 23.99
C GLN A 533 20.24 2.76 22.95
N PHE A 534 19.37 2.64 21.94
CA PHE A 534 19.31 3.54 20.78
C PHE A 534 18.05 4.39 20.71
N GLY A 535 17.10 4.18 21.60
CA GLY A 535 15.82 4.88 21.67
C GLY A 535 14.63 4.00 21.25
N LEU A 536 13.53 4.20 21.93
CA LEU A 536 12.26 3.54 21.68
C LEU A 536 11.38 4.50 20.86
N TYR A 537 10.87 4.03 19.73
CA TYR A 537 9.97 4.76 18.85
C TYR A 537 8.57 4.18 19.05
N ASP A 538 7.66 4.91 19.69
CA ASP A 538 6.36 4.40 20.11
C ASP A 538 5.14 4.98 19.36
N ASN A 539 5.39 5.74 18.29
CA ASN A 539 4.36 6.34 17.44
C ASN A 539 4.75 6.19 15.95
N THR A 540 4.94 4.94 15.52
CA THR A 540 5.40 4.57 14.19
C THR A 540 4.41 3.63 13.51
N TYR A 541 4.19 3.78 12.22
CA TYR A 541 3.12 3.08 11.51
C TYR A 541 3.60 2.46 10.19
N ASP A 542 3.17 1.23 9.94
CA ASP A 542 3.17 0.64 8.61
C ASP A 542 2.01 1.21 7.79
N ILE A 543 2.08 1.06 6.46
CA ILE A 543 1.08 1.62 5.55
C ILE A 543 0.32 0.50 4.84
N GLY A 544 1.02 -0.58 4.51
CA GLY A 544 0.45 -1.77 3.90
C GLY A 544 -0.54 -2.49 4.83
N THR A 545 -1.52 -3.15 4.24
CA THR A 545 -2.48 -4.02 4.93
C THR A 545 -2.12 -5.49 4.77
N ASN A 546 -1.08 -5.78 4.03
CA ASN A 546 -0.48 -7.10 3.83
C ASN A 546 0.97 -6.94 3.36
N SER A 547 1.75 -8.03 3.38
CA SER A 547 3.18 -7.98 3.05
C SER A 547 3.45 -7.50 1.63
N ALA A 548 2.64 -7.88 0.63
CA ALA A 548 2.81 -7.37 -0.73
C ALA A 548 2.71 -5.85 -0.81
N GLU A 549 1.75 -5.25 -0.10
CA GLU A 549 1.66 -3.78 0.01
C GLU A 549 2.83 -3.20 0.80
N GLY A 550 3.22 -3.82 1.92
CA GLY A 550 4.30 -3.34 2.78
C GLY A 550 5.64 -3.27 2.07
N HIS A 551 6.03 -4.34 1.37
CA HIS A 551 7.24 -4.36 0.54
C HIS A 551 7.20 -3.32 -0.59
N ASN A 552 6.03 -3.09 -1.21
CA ASN A 552 5.86 -2.00 -2.19
C ASN A 552 6.09 -0.63 -1.54
N TRP A 553 5.50 -0.35 -0.38
CA TRP A 553 5.73 0.91 0.33
C TRP A 553 7.20 1.14 0.67
N LEU A 554 7.92 0.09 1.09
CA LEU A 554 9.34 0.17 1.42
C LEU A 554 10.22 0.32 0.19
N MET A 555 9.92 -0.38 -0.91
CA MET A 555 10.80 -0.41 -2.08
C MET A 555 10.43 0.62 -3.14
N GLN A 556 9.16 1.06 -3.23
CA GLN A 556 8.68 2.01 -4.21
C GLN A 556 8.21 3.34 -3.59
N ALA A 557 8.13 3.44 -2.25
CA ALA A 557 7.46 4.50 -1.51
C ALA A 557 6.01 4.71 -1.98
N ASP A 558 5.39 3.66 -2.48
CA ASP A 558 4.05 3.61 -3.05
C ASP A 558 3.57 2.16 -3.11
N ASN A 559 2.28 1.97 -2.96
CA ASN A 559 1.61 0.73 -3.35
C ASN A 559 0.79 1.06 -4.59
N PRO A 560 1.20 0.66 -5.81
CA PRO A 560 0.51 1.03 -7.03
C PRO A 560 -0.98 0.69 -7.00
N GLU A 561 -1.81 1.48 -7.67
CA GLU A 561 -3.27 1.29 -7.75
C GLU A 561 -3.64 -0.16 -8.06
N TYR A 562 -2.91 -0.79 -8.96
CA TYR A 562 -3.12 -2.19 -9.32
C TYR A 562 -3.07 -3.13 -8.11
N THR A 563 -2.08 -2.95 -7.24
CA THR A 563 -1.96 -3.73 -6.00
C THR A 563 -3.01 -3.29 -4.98
N GLU A 564 -3.21 -1.97 -4.81
CA GLU A 564 -4.20 -1.41 -3.88
C GLU A 564 -5.61 -1.95 -4.12
N SER A 565 -6.01 -2.09 -5.39
CA SER A 565 -7.34 -2.52 -5.80
C SER A 565 -7.49 -4.03 -5.97
N SER A 566 -6.44 -4.82 -5.75
CA SER A 566 -6.50 -6.26 -6.04
C SER A 566 -5.71 -7.17 -5.11
N ALA A 567 -4.83 -6.64 -4.25
CA ALA A 567 -4.01 -7.46 -3.38
C ALA A 567 -4.85 -8.24 -2.36
N GLY A 568 -4.59 -9.54 -2.27
CA GLY A 568 -5.26 -10.46 -1.34
C GLY A 568 -6.59 -11.02 -1.81
N GLU A 569 -7.35 -10.31 -2.63
CA GLU A 569 -8.72 -10.68 -3.00
C GLU A 569 -8.85 -11.10 -4.46
N TYR A 570 -8.14 -10.44 -5.37
CA TYR A 570 -8.20 -10.74 -6.80
C TYR A 570 -6.93 -11.46 -7.24
N LEU A 571 -7.09 -12.67 -7.75
CA LEU A 571 -6.02 -13.66 -7.95
C LEU A 571 -4.93 -13.28 -8.97
N ARG A 572 -5.06 -12.16 -9.71
CA ARG A 572 -4.05 -11.73 -10.68
C ARG A 572 -2.83 -11.11 -10.03
N SER A 573 -3.00 -10.33 -8.99
CA SER A 573 -2.01 -9.39 -8.52
C SER A 573 -1.20 -9.83 -7.32
N TYR A 574 -1.51 -10.95 -6.70
CA TYR A 574 -0.69 -11.43 -5.60
C TYR A 574 0.65 -11.97 -6.12
N ASP A 575 1.70 -11.77 -5.37
CA ASP A 575 3.12 -11.83 -5.77
C ASP A 575 3.47 -10.63 -6.68
N THR A 576 3.31 -9.42 -6.16
CA THR A 576 3.50 -8.17 -6.92
C THR A 576 4.93 -7.97 -7.40
N GLU A 577 5.91 -8.57 -6.73
CA GLU A 577 7.31 -8.59 -7.16
C GLU A 577 7.50 -9.31 -8.49
N ASP A 578 6.61 -10.24 -8.85
CA ASP A 578 6.61 -10.98 -10.13
C ASP A 578 5.69 -10.35 -11.19
N ASP A 579 4.83 -9.40 -10.82
CA ASP A 579 3.83 -8.83 -11.73
C ASP A 579 4.25 -7.45 -12.27
N ALA A 580 4.41 -7.34 -13.59
CA ALA A 580 4.74 -6.08 -14.26
C ALA A 580 3.76 -4.93 -13.97
N LEU A 581 2.52 -5.25 -13.62
CA LEU A 581 1.48 -4.27 -13.31
C LEU A 581 1.62 -3.70 -11.88
N GLY A 582 2.27 -4.43 -10.97
CA GLY A 582 2.55 -3.99 -9.61
C GLY A 582 3.75 -3.04 -9.47
N HIS A 583 4.41 -2.66 -10.56
CA HIS A 583 5.61 -1.84 -10.54
C HIS A 583 5.38 -0.44 -11.10
N GLN A 584 5.89 0.58 -10.40
CA GLN A 584 5.81 1.95 -10.90
C GLN A 584 6.96 2.32 -11.85
N LYS A 585 6.67 3.20 -12.80
CA LYS A 585 7.63 3.70 -13.79
C LYS A 585 8.82 4.44 -13.18
N SER A 586 8.64 5.10 -12.05
CA SER A 586 9.69 5.86 -11.36
C SER A 586 10.75 4.96 -10.72
N GLY A 587 10.48 3.66 -10.59
CA GLY A 587 11.43 2.66 -10.12
C GLY A 587 11.38 2.44 -8.62
N PHE A 588 12.47 1.93 -8.10
CA PHE A 588 12.63 1.42 -6.75
C PHE A 588 13.77 2.12 -6.00
N LEU A 589 13.82 1.96 -4.71
CA LEU A 589 14.87 2.49 -3.84
C LEU A 589 16.28 2.10 -4.35
N TRP A 590 16.46 0.84 -4.77
CA TRP A 590 17.74 0.38 -5.34
C TRP A 590 18.08 1.03 -6.68
N THR A 591 17.10 1.25 -7.56
CA THR A 591 17.33 1.93 -8.85
C THR A 591 17.65 3.42 -8.64
N GLY A 592 17.00 4.05 -7.66
CA GLY A 592 17.31 5.40 -7.23
C GLY A 592 18.72 5.52 -6.66
N ALA A 593 19.15 4.56 -5.84
CA ALA A 593 20.51 4.51 -5.31
C ALA A 593 21.55 4.33 -6.45
N GLN A 594 21.31 3.43 -7.39
CA GLN A 594 22.17 3.26 -8.57
C GLN A 594 22.26 4.54 -9.43
N ALA A 595 21.13 5.23 -9.63
CA ALA A 595 21.08 6.50 -10.34
C ALA A 595 21.81 7.64 -9.60
N ALA A 596 21.96 7.53 -8.28
CA ALA A 596 22.75 8.43 -7.43
C ALA A 596 24.23 8.00 -7.29
N ASP A 597 24.71 7.08 -8.13
CA ASP A 597 26.08 6.50 -8.08
C ASP A 597 26.38 5.83 -6.72
N LYS A 598 25.38 5.21 -6.08
CA LYS A 598 25.55 4.44 -4.84
C LYS A 598 25.61 2.95 -5.15
N SER A 599 26.53 2.27 -4.45
CA SER A 599 26.55 0.82 -4.49
C SER A 599 25.37 0.25 -3.69
N VAL A 600 24.78 -0.83 -4.22
CA VAL A 600 23.66 -1.54 -3.61
C VAL A 600 24.02 -2.99 -3.42
N ARG A 601 23.55 -3.59 -2.33
CA ARG A 601 23.55 -5.03 -2.09
C ARG A 601 22.18 -5.44 -1.55
N ASP A 602 21.66 -6.50 -2.15
CA ASP A 602 20.39 -7.06 -1.75
C ASP A 602 20.57 -8.47 -1.19
N PHE A 603 19.94 -8.71 -0.05
CA PHE A 603 19.92 -9.95 0.72
C PHE A 603 18.48 -10.43 0.88
N GLY A 604 17.90 -10.85 -0.21
CA GLY A 604 16.60 -11.50 -0.25
C GLY A 604 15.39 -10.58 -0.37
N GLU A 605 15.57 -9.27 -0.21
CA GLU A 605 14.47 -8.31 -0.30
C GLU A 605 13.91 -8.24 -1.73
N PHE A 606 12.60 -8.24 -1.87
CA PHE A 606 11.89 -8.21 -3.16
C PHE A 606 12.30 -9.33 -4.13
N GLN A 607 12.78 -10.49 -3.60
CA GLN A 607 13.14 -11.67 -4.38
C GLN A 607 11.94 -12.60 -4.51
N GLN A 608 11.73 -13.18 -5.70
CA GLN A 608 10.53 -13.96 -5.99
C GLN A 608 10.76 -15.46 -6.09
N PHE A 609 11.90 -15.87 -6.63
CA PHE A 609 12.17 -17.27 -6.91
C PHE A 609 13.24 -17.82 -5.95
N LEU A 610 13.02 -19.04 -5.46
CA LEU A 610 13.97 -19.77 -4.63
C LEU A 610 14.17 -21.18 -5.15
N THR A 611 15.44 -21.56 -5.36
CA THR A 611 15.83 -22.96 -5.53
C THR A 611 16.44 -23.47 -4.24
N LYS A 612 15.84 -24.49 -3.63
CA LYS A 612 16.25 -25.08 -2.37
C LYS A 612 16.29 -26.60 -2.47
N PRO A 613 17.42 -27.29 -2.13
CA PRO A 613 17.46 -28.75 -2.05
C PRO A 613 16.51 -29.28 -0.97
N ALA A 614 15.86 -30.42 -1.23
CA ALA A 614 14.96 -31.04 -0.25
C ALA A 614 15.69 -31.40 1.08
N THR A 615 17.02 -31.56 1.06
CA THR A 615 17.84 -31.81 2.25
C THR A 615 18.10 -30.57 3.07
N ALA A 616 17.84 -29.37 2.56
CA ALA A 616 17.98 -28.11 3.28
C ALA A 616 16.73 -27.86 4.17
N SER A 617 16.51 -28.74 5.13
CA SER A 617 15.44 -28.58 6.13
C SER A 617 15.88 -27.65 7.26
N GLY A 618 14.94 -27.05 8.00
CA GLY A 618 15.25 -26.13 9.08
C GLY A 618 16.27 -26.68 10.09
N GLN A 619 16.10 -27.92 10.56
CA GLN A 619 17.05 -28.56 11.47
C GLN A 619 18.46 -28.72 10.87
N ASN A 620 18.57 -28.99 9.58
CA ASN A 620 19.86 -29.13 8.90
C ASN A 620 20.52 -27.78 8.68
N LEU A 621 19.73 -26.75 8.38
CA LEU A 621 20.20 -25.39 8.20
C LEU A 621 20.70 -24.78 9.52
N TYR A 622 20.07 -25.09 10.65
CA TYR A 622 20.63 -24.72 11.97
C TYR A 622 22.01 -25.36 12.21
N CYS A 623 22.16 -26.63 11.83
CA CYS A 623 23.46 -27.30 11.98
C CYS A 623 24.51 -26.74 11.02
N ASP A 624 24.11 -26.37 9.82
CA ASP A 624 25.00 -25.73 8.85
C ASP A 624 25.44 -24.34 9.33
N ALA A 625 24.51 -23.50 9.81
CA ALA A 625 24.81 -22.20 10.41
C ALA A 625 25.83 -22.33 11.57
N LYS A 626 25.60 -23.27 12.47
CA LYS A 626 26.54 -23.57 13.57
C LYS A 626 27.93 -24.02 13.08
N THR A 627 27.98 -24.77 11.98
CA THR A 627 29.23 -25.21 11.37
C THR A 627 29.95 -24.05 10.70
N MET A 628 29.21 -23.18 9.99
CA MET A 628 29.72 -21.97 9.36
C MET A 628 30.39 -21.05 10.42
N ASP A 629 29.67 -20.75 11.50
CA ASP A 629 30.18 -19.94 12.62
C ASP A 629 31.44 -20.54 13.25
N ALA A 630 31.43 -21.84 13.52
CA ALA A 630 32.56 -22.51 14.17
C ALA A 630 33.81 -22.66 13.30
N THR A 631 33.66 -22.73 11.98
CA THR A 631 34.76 -23.09 11.05
C THR A 631 35.13 -21.98 10.07
N GLY A 632 34.28 -20.99 9.86
CA GLY A 632 34.40 -19.99 8.81
C GLY A 632 34.25 -20.57 7.39
N GLN A 633 33.80 -21.82 7.26
CA GLN A 633 33.56 -22.44 5.96
C GLN A 633 32.22 -21.95 5.37
N GLY A 634 32.10 -21.96 4.03
CA GLY A 634 30.83 -21.66 3.38
C GLY A 634 29.77 -22.73 3.64
N THR A 635 28.52 -22.37 3.38
CA THR A 635 27.37 -23.27 3.55
C THR A 635 27.54 -24.59 2.79
N ALA A 636 27.04 -25.67 3.36
CA ALA A 636 26.96 -26.98 2.72
C ALA A 636 25.81 -27.09 1.71
N TYR A 637 24.91 -26.11 1.66
CA TYR A 637 23.74 -26.08 0.80
C TYR A 637 23.84 -24.98 -0.26
N THR A 638 23.28 -25.26 -1.44
CA THR A 638 23.11 -24.23 -2.47
C THR A 638 21.65 -23.79 -2.48
N LEU A 639 21.39 -22.59 -1.97
CA LEU A 639 20.13 -21.90 -2.08
C LEU A 639 20.33 -20.74 -3.06
N ASN A 640 19.47 -20.61 -4.05
CA ASN A 640 19.55 -19.53 -5.02
C ASN A 640 18.23 -18.78 -5.06
N SER A 641 18.26 -17.52 -4.66
CA SER A 641 17.15 -16.59 -4.84
C SER A 641 17.37 -15.74 -6.08
N SER A 642 16.30 -15.29 -6.70
CA SER A 642 16.34 -14.36 -7.82
C SER A 642 15.04 -13.59 -7.93
N SER A 643 15.14 -12.40 -8.52
CA SER A 643 14.01 -11.57 -8.93
C SER A 643 13.78 -11.69 -10.43
N PRO A 644 12.53 -11.52 -10.90
CA PRO A 644 12.29 -11.34 -12.33
C PRO A 644 12.84 -9.99 -12.85
N ILE A 645 13.20 -9.04 -11.97
CA ILE A 645 13.69 -7.71 -12.34
C ILE A 645 15.21 -7.71 -12.46
N PRO A 646 15.79 -7.53 -13.67
CA PRO A 646 17.24 -7.63 -13.87
C PRO A 646 18.08 -6.63 -13.07
N SER A 647 17.56 -5.41 -12.83
CA SER A 647 18.28 -4.41 -12.04
C SER A 647 18.50 -4.87 -10.59
N LEU A 648 17.55 -5.58 -10.00
CA LEU A 648 17.67 -6.15 -8.66
C LEU A 648 18.63 -7.35 -8.66
N ASN A 649 18.48 -8.29 -9.61
CA ASN A 649 19.40 -9.43 -9.74
C ASN A 649 20.86 -9.01 -9.86
N SER A 650 21.15 -7.86 -10.46
CA SER A 650 22.51 -7.36 -10.63
C SER A 650 23.19 -6.98 -9.30
N VAL A 651 22.44 -6.79 -8.23
CA VAL A 651 22.91 -6.35 -6.91
C VAL A 651 22.61 -7.38 -5.81
N SER A 652 21.84 -8.42 -6.12
CA SER A 652 21.45 -9.46 -5.17
C SER A 652 22.59 -10.43 -4.89
N VAL A 653 22.62 -10.98 -3.68
CA VAL A 653 23.50 -12.05 -3.25
C VAL A 653 22.78 -13.39 -3.46
N PRO A 654 23.09 -14.16 -4.52
CA PRO A 654 22.26 -15.29 -4.95
C PRO A 654 22.08 -16.40 -3.91
N GLY A 655 23.06 -16.56 -3.03
CA GLY A 655 23.03 -17.57 -1.95
C GLY A 655 22.18 -17.16 -0.76
N PHE A 656 21.70 -15.93 -0.67
CA PHE A 656 20.84 -15.48 0.42
C PHE A 656 19.40 -15.82 0.07
N PRO A 657 18.68 -16.60 0.92
CA PRO A 657 17.33 -17.05 0.61
C PRO A 657 16.29 -15.95 0.79
N LYS A 658 15.34 -15.86 -0.14
CA LYS A 658 14.11 -15.07 -0.01
C LYS A 658 13.21 -15.59 1.14
N PHE A 659 12.00 -15.04 1.26
CA PHE A 659 10.99 -15.51 2.18
C PHE A 659 10.79 -17.04 2.10
N ASP A 660 10.96 -17.70 3.21
CA ASP A 660 10.64 -19.11 3.49
C ASP A 660 10.78 -19.32 5.00
N THR A 661 9.68 -19.43 5.72
CA THR A 661 9.67 -19.56 7.19
C THR A 661 10.25 -20.89 7.69
N SER A 662 10.58 -21.80 6.78
CA SER A 662 11.35 -23.02 7.14
C SER A 662 12.87 -22.80 7.15
N ILE A 663 13.35 -21.63 6.74
CA ILE A 663 14.77 -21.26 6.73
C ILE A 663 15.05 -20.35 7.93
N PRO A 664 15.86 -20.78 8.91
CA PRO A 664 16.17 -19.94 10.05
C PRO A 664 16.88 -18.63 9.68
N ASP A 665 16.56 -17.53 10.35
CA ASP A 665 17.30 -16.27 10.17
C ASP A 665 18.73 -16.34 10.69
N MET A 666 19.01 -17.22 11.65
CA MET A 666 20.37 -17.54 12.02
C MET A 666 21.21 -18.13 10.88
N TYR A 667 20.57 -18.84 9.92
CA TYR A 667 21.25 -19.29 8.70
C TYR A 667 21.47 -18.11 7.74
N ARG A 668 20.48 -17.22 7.57
CA ARG A 668 20.60 -15.98 6.79
C ARG A 668 21.71 -15.09 7.34
N TYR A 669 21.80 -14.94 8.66
CA TYR A 669 22.87 -14.20 9.33
C TYR A 669 24.26 -14.72 8.94
N GLU A 670 24.49 -16.03 8.95
CA GLU A 670 25.81 -16.60 8.64
C GLU A 670 26.19 -16.40 7.16
N ILE A 671 25.24 -16.52 6.23
CA ILE A 671 25.47 -16.21 4.82
C ILE A 671 25.85 -14.74 4.64
N TRP A 672 25.11 -13.83 5.27
CA TRP A 672 25.43 -12.40 5.23
C TRP A 672 26.78 -12.08 5.87
N LYS A 673 27.08 -12.64 7.03
CA LYS A 673 28.34 -12.42 7.77
C LYS A 673 29.55 -12.72 6.89
N GLN A 674 29.56 -13.86 6.23
CA GLN A 674 30.65 -14.23 5.32
C GLN A 674 30.80 -13.25 4.14
N ASP A 675 29.68 -12.75 3.61
CA ASP A 675 29.72 -11.72 2.58
C ASP A 675 30.23 -10.38 3.13
N PHE A 676 29.77 -9.97 4.29
CA PHE A 676 30.19 -8.74 4.98
C PHE A 676 31.67 -8.73 5.32
N GLU A 677 32.19 -9.82 5.86
CA GLU A 677 33.62 -9.97 6.16
C GLU A 677 34.48 -9.90 4.92
N LYS A 678 34.05 -10.53 3.84
CA LYS A 678 34.79 -10.61 2.57
C LYS A 678 34.75 -9.31 1.77
N ASN A 679 33.57 -8.71 1.65
CA ASN A 679 33.32 -7.63 0.70
C ASN A 679 33.09 -6.26 1.37
N GLY A 680 32.74 -6.23 2.67
CA GLY A 680 32.24 -5.04 3.34
C GLY A 680 30.86 -4.62 2.86
N PRO A 681 30.27 -3.56 3.44
CA PRO A 681 28.94 -3.10 3.08
C PRO A 681 28.94 -2.24 1.83
N ALA A 682 27.83 -2.27 1.09
CA ALA A 682 27.48 -1.28 0.09
C ALA A 682 27.06 0.07 0.73
N ASN A 683 26.71 1.05 -0.09
CA ASN A 683 26.05 2.27 0.42
C ASN A 683 24.64 1.99 0.88
N LEU A 684 23.89 1.16 0.16
CA LEU A 684 22.58 0.64 0.52
C LEU A 684 22.65 -0.89 0.59
N ASN A 685 22.26 -1.45 1.72
CA ASN A 685 22.14 -2.90 1.94
C ASN A 685 20.71 -3.18 2.38
N MET A 686 20.00 -4.02 1.65
CA MET A 686 18.60 -4.37 1.89
C MET A 686 18.52 -5.83 2.31
N PHE A 687 17.67 -6.13 3.29
CA PHE A 687 17.55 -7.47 3.87
C PHE A 687 16.11 -7.86 4.07
N TRP A 688 15.79 -9.13 3.87
CA TRP A 688 14.55 -9.72 4.28
C TRP A 688 14.81 -10.83 5.30
N LEU A 689 14.40 -10.60 6.55
CA LEU A 689 14.44 -11.58 7.65
C LEU A 689 13.01 -12.00 7.98
N SER A 690 12.67 -13.24 7.70
CA SER A 690 11.26 -13.69 7.63
C SER A 690 10.84 -14.65 8.75
N SER A 691 11.70 -14.98 9.72
CA SER A 691 11.34 -15.98 10.74
C SER A 691 10.24 -15.48 11.68
N ASP A 692 10.17 -14.17 11.95
CA ASP A 692 9.16 -13.59 12.84
C ASP A 692 7.75 -13.54 12.26
N HIS A 693 7.58 -13.77 10.94
CA HIS A 693 6.27 -14.07 10.35
C HIS A 693 5.57 -15.23 11.07
N THR A 694 6.31 -16.19 11.55
CA THR A 694 5.79 -17.44 12.13
C THR A 694 5.15 -18.37 11.08
N GLY A 695 4.38 -19.36 11.50
CA GLY A 695 3.78 -20.31 10.57
C GLY A 695 4.72 -21.39 9.99
N GLY A 696 6.02 -21.31 10.26
CA GLY A 696 7.00 -22.32 9.87
C GLY A 696 6.99 -23.59 10.73
N PRO A 697 8.02 -24.44 10.58
CA PRO A 697 8.10 -25.73 11.30
C PRO A 697 8.35 -25.60 12.81
N ALA A 698 9.04 -24.56 13.26
CA ALA A 698 9.24 -24.25 14.68
C ALA A 698 8.01 -23.57 15.29
N GLY A 699 7.93 -23.57 16.61
CA GLY A 699 6.89 -22.81 17.31
C GLY A 699 7.04 -21.28 17.13
N PRO A 700 5.96 -20.50 17.26
CA PRO A 700 6.01 -19.05 17.01
C PRO A 700 7.06 -18.32 17.83
N ALA A 701 7.15 -18.57 19.14
CA ALA A 701 8.14 -17.95 19.98
C ALA A 701 9.59 -18.33 19.61
N ALA A 702 9.80 -19.54 19.13
CA ALA A 702 11.10 -19.99 18.66
C ALA A 702 11.53 -19.27 17.37
N GLN A 703 10.59 -19.06 16.45
CA GLN A 703 10.83 -18.35 15.19
C GLN A 703 11.13 -16.87 15.42
N VAL A 704 10.36 -16.19 16.28
CA VAL A 704 10.63 -14.79 16.64
C VAL A 704 11.94 -14.65 17.41
N ALA A 705 12.28 -15.60 18.29
CA ALA A 705 13.57 -15.62 18.98
C ALA A 705 14.76 -15.85 18.02
N ASP A 706 14.57 -16.64 16.96
CA ASP A 706 15.57 -16.83 15.90
C ASP A 706 15.83 -15.54 15.13
N ASN A 707 14.76 -14.83 14.75
CA ASN A 707 14.83 -13.52 14.12
C ASN A 707 15.52 -12.47 15.03
N ASP A 708 15.14 -12.41 16.31
CA ASP A 708 15.74 -11.50 17.30
C ASP A 708 17.24 -11.72 17.45
N LEU A 709 17.65 -12.98 17.58
CA LEU A 709 19.06 -13.33 17.73
C LEU A 709 19.85 -13.00 16.45
N ALA A 710 19.31 -13.31 15.28
CA ALA A 710 19.94 -13.01 13.99
C ALA A 710 20.11 -11.50 13.82
N THR A 711 19.05 -10.73 14.06
CA THR A 711 19.08 -9.26 14.03
C THR A 711 20.11 -8.69 15.02
N GLY A 712 20.09 -9.15 16.26
CA GLY A 712 21.04 -8.72 17.28
C GLY A 712 22.49 -9.00 16.87
N LYS A 713 22.79 -10.18 16.34
CA LYS A 713 24.13 -10.55 15.86
C LYS A 713 24.57 -9.74 14.64
N MET A 714 23.67 -9.47 13.70
CA MET A 714 23.98 -8.59 12.56
C MET A 714 24.39 -7.19 13.05
N ILE A 715 23.66 -6.64 13.98
CA ILE A 715 23.95 -5.32 14.57
C ILE A 715 25.24 -5.34 15.38
N ASP A 716 25.52 -6.40 16.12
CA ASP A 716 26.80 -6.61 16.84
C ASP A 716 27.98 -6.54 15.85
N GLU A 717 27.97 -7.34 14.78
CA GLU A 717 29.02 -7.35 13.76
C GLU A 717 29.23 -5.98 13.11
N ILE A 718 28.14 -5.28 12.76
CA ILE A 718 28.24 -3.96 12.15
C ILE A 718 28.82 -2.95 13.14
N THR A 719 28.35 -2.94 14.40
CA THR A 719 28.75 -1.95 15.40
C THR A 719 30.17 -2.15 15.89
N HIS A 720 30.74 -3.36 15.81
CA HIS A 720 32.14 -3.64 16.11
C HIS A 720 33.07 -3.51 14.90
N SER A 721 32.51 -3.29 13.71
CA SER A 721 33.29 -3.14 12.48
C SER A 721 33.89 -1.73 12.32
N LYS A 722 34.87 -1.63 11.41
CA LYS A 722 35.44 -0.33 11.02
C LYS A 722 34.44 0.62 10.33
N TYR A 723 33.29 0.09 9.90
CA TYR A 723 32.24 0.82 9.18
C TYR A 723 31.24 1.49 10.14
N TRP A 724 31.23 1.10 11.43
CA TRP A 724 30.29 1.61 12.42
C TRP A 724 30.20 3.13 12.45
N LYS A 725 31.32 3.81 12.38
CA LYS A 725 31.44 5.28 12.53
C LYS A 725 30.63 6.07 11.48
N ASP A 726 30.30 5.47 10.35
CA ASP A 726 29.59 6.09 9.22
C ASP A 726 28.43 5.21 8.70
N SER A 727 27.81 4.43 9.60
CA SER A 727 26.67 3.55 9.34
C SER A 727 25.39 4.02 10.03
N ALA A 728 24.27 3.69 9.43
CA ALA A 728 22.94 3.67 10.03
C ALA A 728 22.21 2.38 9.65
N ILE A 729 21.55 1.76 10.62
CA ILE A 729 20.74 0.56 10.46
C ILE A 729 19.30 0.95 10.76
N PHE A 730 18.40 0.61 9.88
CA PHE A 730 16.96 0.75 10.04
C PHE A 730 16.37 -0.65 10.09
N VAL A 731 15.65 -0.96 11.15
CA VAL A 731 14.88 -2.20 11.28
C VAL A 731 13.42 -1.84 11.27
N VAL A 732 12.64 -2.48 10.42
CA VAL A 732 11.22 -2.15 10.18
C VAL A 732 10.46 -3.42 9.85
N GLU A 733 9.19 -3.49 10.23
CA GLU A 733 8.27 -4.51 9.71
C GLU A 733 7.74 -4.08 8.33
N ASP A 734 7.37 -5.04 7.51
CA ASP A 734 6.72 -4.77 6.21
C ASP A 734 5.27 -4.33 6.41
N ASP A 735 4.51 -5.09 7.19
CA ASP A 735 3.18 -4.76 7.66
C ASP A 735 2.94 -5.30 9.09
N SER A 736 1.83 -4.96 9.69
CA SER A 736 1.43 -5.42 11.03
C SER A 736 0.32 -6.49 10.98
N GLN A 737 0.29 -7.28 9.94
CA GLN A 737 -0.77 -8.18 9.52
C GLN A 737 -1.41 -9.04 10.61
N ALA A 738 -0.62 -9.56 11.53
CA ALA A 738 -1.08 -10.53 12.51
C ALA A 738 -1.20 -9.93 13.92
N GLY A 739 -1.26 -8.60 14.06
CA GLY A 739 -1.04 -7.97 15.34
C GLY A 739 -2.22 -7.24 15.93
N LEU A 740 -2.32 -7.32 17.25
CA LEU A 740 -3.10 -6.41 18.07
C LEU A 740 -2.20 -5.31 18.58
N ASP A 741 -2.67 -4.07 18.47
CA ASP A 741 -2.04 -2.91 19.11
C ASP A 741 -3.12 -2.01 19.72
N HIS A 742 -2.86 -1.39 20.86
CA HIS A 742 -3.88 -0.60 21.56
C HIS A 742 -4.10 0.79 20.95
N VAL A 743 -3.24 1.22 20.02
CA VAL A 743 -3.36 2.53 19.35
C VAL A 743 -4.01 2.40 17.97
N ASP A 744 -3.41 1.58 17.12
CA ASP A 744 -3.85 1.31 15.76
C ASP A 744 -3.22 -0.01 15.31
N GLY A 745 -3.95 -0.83 14.56
CA GLY A 745 -3.46 -2.13 14.09
C GLY A 745 -2.22 -2.05 13.19
N HIS A 746 -1.93 -0.88 12.64
CA HIS A 746 -0.75 -0.61 11.81
C HIS A 746 0.42 -0.01 12.60
N ARG A 747 0.29 0.20 13.93
CA ARG A 747 1.42 0.65 14.73
C ARG A 747 2.46 -0.45 14.86
N ALA A 748 3.66 -0.21 14.33
CA ALA A 748 4.72 -1.19 14.17
C ALA A 748 6.03 -0.73 14.82
N PRO A 749 6.90 -1.66 15.22
CA PRO A 749 8.22 -1.33 15.75
C PRO A 749 9.14 -0.84 14.63
N ILE A 750 9.76 0.33 14.84
CA ILE A 750 10.89 0.81 14.03
C ILE A 750 12.08 0.99 14.96
N GLN A 751 13.27 0.55 14.52
CA GLN A 751 14.50 0.77 15.26
C GLN A 751 15.54 1.47 14.38
N ILE A 752 16.23 2.48 14.94
CA ILE A 752 17.29 3.23 14.25
C ILE A 752 18.57 3.09 15.06
N ILE A 753 19.51 2.37 14.52
CA ILE A 753 20.79 2.08 15.16
C ILE A 753 21.90 2.80 14.40
N SER A 754 22.52 3.78 15.05
CA SER A 754 23.62 4.57 14.48
C SER A 754 24.46 5.20 15.59
N PRO A 755 25.73 5.53 15.36
CA PRO A 755 26.46 6.43 16.25
C PRO A 755 25.76 7.77 16.45
N TYR A 756 24.96 8.17 15.48
CA TYR A 756 24.23 9.43 15.46
C TYR A 756 22.77 9.32 15.90
N ALA A 757 22.27 8.14 16.27
CA ALA A 757 20.94 7.99 16.83
C ALA A 757 20.81 8.69 18.21
N GLN A 758 19.61 9.16 18.52
CA GLN A 758 19.25 9.53 19.89
C GLN A 758 19.39 8.27 20.77
N ARG A 759 19.93 8.42 21.98
CA ARG A 759 20.31 7.24 22.77
C ARG A 759 19.79 7.30 24.20
N THR A 760 19.67 6.10 24.77
CA THR A 760 19.54 5.75 26.20
C THR A 760 18.38 6.44 26.91
N GLY A 761 17.31 5.70 27.11
CA GLY A 761 16.12 6.15 27.83
C GLY A 761 15.31 7.23 27.11
N VAL A 762 15.57 7.44 25.82
CA VAL A 762 14.77 8.32 24.98
C VAL A 762 13.58 7.52 24.43
N VAL A 763 12.38 8.01 24.70
CA VAL A 763 11.18 7.62 23.97
C VAL A 763 10.93 8.71 22.94
N ASP A 764 10.85 8.34 21.67
CA ASP A 764 10.50 9.24 20.59
C ASP A 764 9.05 8.99 20.18
N ASP A 765 8.18 9.90 20.57
CA ASP A 765 6.72 9.88 20.33
C ASP A 765 6.30 10.62 19.05
N HIS A 766 7.27 10.96 18.20
CA HIS A 766 6.95 11.59 16.93
C HIS A 766 6.31 10.56 15.99
N TYR A 767 5.30 11.06 15.27
CA TYR A 767 4.69 10.32 14.18
C TYR A 767 5.73 10.03 13.09
N TYR A 768 5.93 8.77 12.79
CA TYR A 768 6.75 8.27 11.69
C TYR A 768 6.02 7.15 10.95
N THR A 769 6.43 6.94 9.70
CA THR A 769 5.93 5.87 8.84
C THR A 769 7.07 5.27 8.03
N GLN A 770 6.78 4.19 7.34
CA GLN A 770 7.70 3.61 6.36
C GLN A 770 8.19 4.68 5.35
N ILE A 771 7.30 5.57 4.87
CA ILE A 771 7.69 6.62 3.90
C ILE A 771 8.66 7.64 4.54
N THR A 772 8.44 8.05 5.80
CA THR A 772 9.37 8.98 6.48
C THR A 772 10.75 8.36 6.67
N MET A 773 10.80 7.03 6.86
CA MET A 773 12.03 6.27 6.93
C MET A 773 12.73 6.20 5.55
N ILE A 774 12.02 5.83 4.51
CA ILE A 774 12.57 5.80 3.14
C ILE A 774 13.08 7.19 2.76
N ARG A 775 12.29 8.24 3.04
CA ARG A 775 12.72 9.63 2.84
C ARG A 775 14.01 9.97 3.57
N THR A 776 14.20 9.44 4.77
CA THR A 776 15.44 9.63 5.56
C THR A 776 16.62 8.93 4.89
N ILE A 777 16.45 7.72 4.41
CA ILE A 777 17.46 6.97 3.66
C ILE A 777 17.87 7.71 2.38
N GLU A 778 16.90 8.21 1.62
CA GLU A 778 17.13 9.01 0.43
C GLU A 778 17.95 10.26 0.74
N GLN A 779 17.62 10.95 1.82
CA GLN A 779 18.31 12.17 2.24
C GLN A 779 19.75 11.87 2.65
N ILE A 780 20.00 10.76 3.36
CA ILE A 780 21.32 10.29 3.77
C ILE A 780 22.18 9.95 2.55
N LEU A 781 21.65 9.20 1.62
CA LEU A 781 22.39 8.69 0.46
C LEU A 781 22.40 9.64 -0.74
N GLY A 782 21.57 10.68 -0.73
CA GLY A 782 21.43 11.62 -1.84
C GLY A 782 20.63 11.05 -3.01
N ILE A 783 19.69 10.16 -2.73
CA ILE A 783 18.75 9.57 -3.70
C ILE A 783 17.61 10.56 -3.92
N HIS A 784 17.20 10.74 -5.16
CA HIS A 784 16.01 11.54 -5.48
C HIS A 784 14.74 10.76 -5.17
N PRO A 785 13.71 11.41 -4.62
CA PRO A 785 12.41 10.78 -4.37
C PRO A 785 11.83 10.12 -5.62
N MET A 786 11.19 8.99 -5.41
CA MET A 786 10.58 8.17 -6.45
C MET A 786 9.23 8.76 -6.91
N ASN A 787 8.46 9.35 -6.00
CA ASN A 787 7.12 9.86 -6.29
C ASN A 787 6.74 11.06 -5.40
N GLN A 788 5.46 11.44 -5.36
CA GLN A 788 5.00 12.58 -4.57
C GLN A 788 4.93 12.30 -3.07
N LYS A 789 4.83 11.02 -2.66
CA LYS A 789 4.69 10.62 -1.26
C LYS A 789 6.01 10.81 -0.52
N ASP A 790 7.08 10.15 -0.95
CA ASP A 790 8.41 10.32 -0.38
C ASP A 790 8.95 11.74 -0.57
N SER A 791 8.58 12.39 -1.68
CA SER A 791 8.93 13.80 -1.92
C SER A 791 8.34 14.76 -0.88
N ALA A 792 7.12 14.49 -0.41
CA ALA A 792 6.42 15.31 0.58
C ALA A 792 6.76 14.92 2.03
N ALA A 793 7.22 13.70 2.26
CA ALA A 793 7.47 13.16 3.59
C ALA A 793 8.56 13.93 4.35
N THR A 794 8.39 14.01 5.66
CA THR A 794 9.35 14.67 6.55
C THR A 794 10.40 13.67 7.03
N PRO A 795 11.69 13.86 6.71
CA PRO A 795 12.73 12.97 7.20
C PRO A 795 12.77 12.88 8.73
N MET A 796 13.13 11.73 9.28
CA MET A 796 13.23 11.43 10.72
C MET A 796 14.43 12.14 11.36
N THR A 797 14.62 13.43 11.11
CA THR A 797 15.78 14.20 11.60
C THR A 797 15.86 14.29 13.11
N ALA A 798 14.73 14.16 13.80
CA ALA A 798 14.67 14.17 15.27
C ALA A 798 15.26 12.91 15.89
N ALA A 799 15.24 11.80 15.20
CA ALA A 799 15.86 10.55 15.63
C ALA A 799 17.40 10.62 15.64
N PHE A 800 18.00 11.70 15.10
CA PHE A 800 19.44 11.82 14.94
C PHE A 800 20.02 13.02 15.71
N THR A 801 21.26 12.87 16.16
CA THR A 801 22.06 13.88 16.83
C THR A 801 23.34 14.17 16.06
N SER A 802 23.85 15.39 16.15
CA SER A 802 25.14 15.76 15.56
C SER A 802 26.36 15.31 16.40
N LYS A 803 26.12 14.77 17.60
CA LYS A 803 27.16 14.31 18.50
C LYS A 803 27.19 12.79 18.52
N PRO A 804 28.12 12.14 17.79
CA PRO A 804 28.14 10.69 17.72
C PRO A 804 28.51 10.05 19.04
N ASN A 805 27.88 8.90 19.33
CA ASN A 805 28.29 7.97 20.38
C ASN A 805 28.64 6.63 19.73
N TYR A 806 29.92 6.27 19.77
CA TYR A 806 30.44 5.09 19.08
C TYR A 806 30.37 3.82 19.92
N THR A 807 29.76 3.82 21.12
CA THR A 807 29.57 2.62 21.93
C THR A 807 28.84 1.57 21.08
N PRO A 808 29.46 0.38 20.87
CA PRO A 808 28.84 -0.65 20.05
C PRO A 808 27.67 -1.32 20.80
N PHE A 809 26.89 -2.07 20.11
CA PHE A 809 25.94 -3.03 20.67
C PHE A 809 26.62 -4.38 20.79
N THR A 810 26.27 -5.14 21.80
CA THR A 810 26.70 -6.53 21.94
C THR A 810 25.46 -7.41 21.99
N ALA A 811 25.39 -8.39 21.11
CA ALA A 811 24.24 -9.29 21.01
C ALA A 811 24.05 -10.09 22.30
N LEU A 812 22.82 -10.18 22.74
CA LEU A 812 22.41 -10.99 23.87
C LEU A 812 22.10 -12.42 23.42
N PRO A 813 22.40 -13.44 24.22
CA PRO A 813 21.97 -14.79 23.90
C PRO A 813 20.43 -14.90 23.96
N ASN A 814 19.86 -15.79 23.13
CA ASN A 814 18.44 -16.10 23.19
C ASN A 814 18.05 -16.63 24.58
N LYS A 815 16.90 -16.19 25.09
CA LYS A 815 16.28 -16.68 26.34
C LYS A 815 15.21 -17.74 26.07
N THR A 816 14.70 -17.79 24.83
CA THR A 816 13.77 -18.80 24.34
C THR A 816 14.49 -19.73 23.35
N SER A 817 14.16 -21.01 23.36
CA SER A 817 14.77 -21.98 22.44
C SER A 817 14.40 -21.67 21.00
N LEU A 818 15.40 -21.67 20.10
CA LEU A 818 15.20 -21.43 18.66
C LEU A 818 14.58 -22.63 17.93
N THR A 819 14.58 -23.81 18.57
CA THR A 819 14.22 -25.08 17.95
C THR A 819 12.99 -25.74 18.58
N ASP A 820 12.37 -25.08 19.55
CA ASP A 820 11.14 -25.56 20.17
C ASP A 820 10.01 -25.68 19.13
N GLY A 821 9.25 -26.74 19.22
CA GLY A 821 8.18 -27.06 18.26
C GLY A 821 8.65 -27.79 17.00
N LEU A 822 9.95 -27.89 16.71
CA LEU A 822 10.42 -28.70 15.58
C LEU A 822 10.13 -30.18 15.82
N SER A 823 9.54 -30.85 14.82
CA SER A 823 9.24 -32.29 14.90
C SER A 823 10.48 -33.17 15.03
N THR A 824 11.62 -32.72 14.54
CA THR A 824 12.92 -33.36 14.63
C THR A 824 13.96 -32.32 15.08
N PRO A 825 14.51 -32.42 16.30
CA PRO A 825 15.56 -31.53 16.76
C PRO A 825 16.81 -31.61 15.88
N PRO A 826 17.60 -30.50 15.79
CA PRO A 826 18.87 -30.49 15.08
C PRO A 826 19.85 -31.54 15.61
N SER A 827 20.51 -32.30 14.73
CA SER A 827 21.46 -33.35 15.12
C SER A 827 22.79 -32.84 15.69
N CYS A 828 23.10 -31.56 15.53
CA CYS A 828 24.31 -30.88 15.99
C CYS A 828 24.26 -30.44 17.47
N GLY A 829 23.20 -30.81 18.18
CA GLY A 829 22.94 -30.37 19.55
C GLY A 829 21.96 -29.21 19.59
N VAL A 830 21.29 -29.07 20.69
CA VAL A 830 20.28 -28.05 20.94
C VAL A 830 20.95 -26.73 21.29
N ASP A 831 20.31 -25.62 20.93
CA ASP A 831 20.62 -24.31 21.48
C ASP A 831 20.46 -24.35 23.03
N THR A 832 21.29 -23.62 23.71
CA THR A 832 21.23 -23.50 25.18
C THR A 832 20.77 -22.09 25.52
N PRO A 833 19.44 -21.89 25.67
CA PRO A 833 18.93 -20.56 25.99
C PRO A 833 19.40 -20.07 27.34
N ALA A 834 19.68 -18.78 27.47
CA ALA A 834 19.96 -18.14 28.72
C ALA A 834 18.72 -18.21 29.65
N PRO A 835 18.92 -18.13 30.99
CA PRO A 835 17.79 -18.10 31.90
C PRO A 835 16.84 -16.96 31.60
N GLN A 836 15.55 -17.26 31.57
CA GLN A 836 14.51 -16.26 31.42
C GLN A 836 14.45 -15.34 32.64
N ASP A 837 14.07 -14.08 32.44
CA ASP A 837 13.77 -13.16 33.53
C ASP A 837 12.46 -13.61 34.23
N PRO A 838 12.50 -13.96 35.51
CA PRO A 838 11.31 -14.37 36.23
C PRO A 838 10.29 -13.25 36.44
N ASN A 839 10.69 -11.98 36.25
CA ASN A 839 9.81 -10.81 36.38
C ASN A 839 9.24 -10.33 35.03
N ALA A 840 9.80 -10.77 33.92
CA ALA A 840 9.19 -10.55 32.64
C ALA A 840 7.83 -11.26 32.60
N ALA A 841 6.85 -10.68 31.93
CA ALA A 841 5.49 -11.20 31.86
C ALA A 841 5.49 -12.71 31.57
N ALA A 842 5.39 -13.51 32.63
CA ALA A 842 5.52 -14.96 32.53
C ALA A 842 4.30 -15.50 31.79
N VAL A 843 4.55 -16.05 30.61
CA VAL A 843 3.58 -16.86 29.92
C VAL A 843 3.43 -18.18 30.69
N PRO A 844 2.32 -18.37 31.38
CA PRO A 844 2.17 -19.56 32.21
C PRO A 844 2.06 -20.83 31.37
N ALA A 845 2.71 -21.93 31.74
CA ALA A 845 2.73 -23.20 31.04
C ALA A 845 1.34 -23.85 30.87
N THR A 846 0.96 -24.37 29.74
CA THR A 846 -0.37 -24.73 29.29
C THR A 846 -0.91 -26.06 29.49
N THR A 847 -2.15 -26.17 29.12
CA THR A 847 -2.71 -27.53 29.08
C THR A 847 -3.64 -27.86 27.92
N ALA A 848 -4.43 -27.05 27.39
CA ALA A 848 -5.29 -27.33 26.23
C ALA A 848 -6.10 -26.10 25.84
N PRO A 849 -6.47 -25.97 24.57
CA PRO A 849 -7.33 -24.87 24.17
C PRO A 849 -8.64 -24.84 24.97
N PRO A 850 -9.12 -23.66 25.40
CA PRO A 850 -10.46 -23.51 25.95
C PRO A 850 -11.50 -24.14 25.05
N ALA A 851 -12.64 -24.55 25.61
CA ALA A 851 -13.64 -25.27 24.83
C ALA A 851 -14.14 -24.44 23.62
N ALA A 852 -14.22 -23.11 23.77
CA ALA A 852 -14.59 -22.20 22.71
C ALA A 852 -13.54 -22.17 21.56
N GLU A 853 -12.26 -22.36 21.87
CA GLU A 853 -11.15 -22.23 20.93
C GLU A 853 -10.69 -23.56 20.34
N LYS A 854 -11.27 -24.67 20.75
CA LYS A 854 -10.93 -26.00 20.22
C LYS A 854 -11.17 -26.12 18.72
N ALA A 855 -12.19 -25.47 18.22
CA ALA A 855 -12.51 -25.44 16.80
C ALA A 855 -11.42 -24.66 16.02
N VAL A 856 -11.00 -23.51 16.52
CA VAL A 856 -9.93 -22.68 15.94
C VAL A 856 -8.61 -23.45 15.93
N ALA A 857 -8.24 -24.10 17.06
CA ALA A 857 -7.04 -24.92 17.14
C ALA A 857 -7.04 -26.10 16.17
N ALA A 858 -8.20 -26.73 15.96
CA ALA A 858 -8.35 -27.83 15.02
C ALA A 858 -8.30 -27.35 13.56
N GLN A 859 -8.88 -26.20 13.28
CA GLN A 859 -8.76 -25.54 11.97
C GLN A 859 -7.31 -25.20 11.67
N TRP A 860 -6.58 -24.62 12.63
CA TRP A 860 -5.17 -24.31 12.46
C TRP A 860 -4.29 -25.53 12.15
N ALA A 861 -4.45 -26.61 12.88
CA ALA A 861 -3.67 -27.81 12.62
C ALA A 861 -3.89 -28.33 11.19
N GLY A 862 -5.11 -28.24 10.66
CA GLY A 862 -5.42 -28.54 9.26
C GLY A 862 -4.94 -27.46 8.29
N TRP A 863 -5.15 -26.23 8.63
CA TRP A 863 -4.85 -25.05 7.83
C TRP A 863 -3.34 -24.85 7.64
N LYS A 864 -2.54 -24.93 8.70
CA LYS A 864 -1.07 -24.79 8.67
C LYS A 864 -0.42 -25.69 7.61
N SER A 865 -0.97 -26.89 7.39
CA SER A 865 -0.46 -27.81 6.38
C SER A 865 -0.82 -27.42 4.94
N GLN A 866 -1.75 -26.51 4.74
CA GLN A 866 -2.26 -26.08 3.44
C GLN A 866 -1.67 -24.74 3.01
N GLN A 867 -1.00 -24.02 3.92
CA GLN A 867 -0.44 -22.71 3.63
C GLN A 867 0.86 -22.81 2.84
N ARG A 868 1.18 -21.75 2.07
CA ARG A 868 2.43 -21.63 1.30
C ARG A 868 3.48 -20.79 2.01
N LEU A 869 3.64 -20.98 3.32
CA LEU A 869 4.62 -20.22 4.14
C LEU A 869 6.02 -20.86 4.15
N THR A 870 6.18 -22.01 3.50
CA THR A 870 7.45 -22.75 3.47
C THR A 870 7.78 -23.25 2.07
N GLY A 871 9.08 -23.34 1.78
CA GLY A 871 9.60 -23.89 0.54
C GLY A 871 9.75 -22.88 -0.61
N PRO A 872 10.09 -23.36 -1.82
CA PRO A 872 10.43 -22.50 -2.95
C PRO A 872 9.30 -21.55 -3.40
N ASN A 873 8.05 -21.92 -3.14
CA ASN A 873 6.86 -21.15 -3.50
C ASN A 873 6.23 -20.49 -2.25
N ALA A 874 7.01 -20.27 -1.21
CA ALA A 874 6.55 -19.60 0.00
C ALA A 874 6.18 -18.15 -0.29
N VAL A 875 5.05 -17.71 0.25
CA VAL A 875 4.47 -16.38 0.08
C VAL A 875 3.92 -15.92 1.43
N PRO A 876 4.26 -14.71 1.92
CA PRO A 876 3.85 -14.26 3.25
C PRO A 876 2.34 -14.27 3.47
N ASP A 877 1.60 -13.58 2.63
CA ASP A 877 0.15 -13.38 2.80
C ASP A 877 -0.73 -14.59 2.43
N TYR A 878 -0.13 -15.74 2.13
CA TYR A 878 -0.92 -16.94 1.88
C TYR A 878 -1.37 -17.58 3.18
N ALA A 879 -1.94 -16.76 4.03
CA ALA A 879 -2.46 -17.10 5.35
C ALA A 879 -3.77 -16.33 5.59
N ASN A 880 -4.68 -16.88 6.40
CA ASN A 880 -5.73 -16.05 6.98
C ASN A 880 -5.13 -15.39 8.24
N PRO A 881 -4.91 -14.07 8.23
CA PRO A 881 -4.16 -13.41 9.30
C PRO A 881 -4.90 -13.43 10.63
N ALA A 882 -6.24 -13.30 10.65
CA ALA A 882 -7.02 -13.38 11.87
C ALA A 882 -6.91 -14.76 12.54
N GLN A 883 -7.04 -15.85 11.78
CA GLN A 883 -6.83 -17.21 12.31
C GLN A 883 -5.40 -17.40 12.79
N MET A 884 -4.43 -16.92 12.04
CA MET A 884 -3.02 -17.01 12.40
C MET A 884 -2.73 -16.26 13.69
N ASN A 885 -3.26 -15.03 13.85
CA ASN A 885 -3.09 -14.23 15.05
C ASN A 885 -3.68 -14.92 16.30
N HIS A 886 -4.91 -15.41 16.22
CA HIS A 886 -5.54 -16.18 17.31
C HIS A 886 -4.69 -17.38 17.74
N LEU A 887 -4.19 -18.12 16.78
CA LEU A 887 -3.44 -19.33 17.07
C LEU A 887 -2.06 -19.05 17.61
N THR A 888 -1.38 -18.06 17.02
CA THR A 888 -0.08 -17.60 17.50
C THR A 888 -0.21 -17.09 18.93
N TRP A 889 -1.29 -16.36 19.26
CA TRP A 889 -1.58 -15.94 20.63
C TRP A 889 -1.70 -17.13 21.60
N TYR A 890 -2.53 -18.11 21.25
CA TYR A 890 -2.73 -19.28 22.13
C TYR A 890 -1.48 -20.14 22.26
N GLU A 891 -0.73 -20.35 21.19
CA GLU A 891 0.52 -21.09 21.21
C GLU A 891 1.59 -20.40 22.08
N THR A 892 1.75 -19.08 21.96
CA THR A 892 2.71 -18.31 22.75
C THR A 892 2.31 -18.19 24.22
N HIS A 893 1.02 -18.13 24.51
CA HIS A 893 0.48 -18.11 25.87
C HIS A 893 0.14 -19.51 26.39
N ASN A 894 0.64 -20.54 25.69
CA ASN A 894 0.47 -21.92 26.13
C ASN A 894 -0.99 -22.28 26.40
N TRP A 895 -1.97 -21.79 25.67
CA TRP A 895 -3.41 -22.05 25.79
C TRP A 895 -4.02 -21.68 27.15
N LYS A 896 -3.37 -20.81 27.93
CA LYS A 896 -3.85 -20.44 29.26
C LYS A 896 -4.52 -19.08 29.34
N GLN A 897 -4.08 -18.16 28.49
CA GLN A 897 -4.70 -16.85 28.39
C GLN A 897 -5.65 -16.84 27.21
N PRO A 898 -6.92 -16.44 27.41
CA PRO A 898 -7.81 -16.24 26.28
C PRO A 898 -7.25 -15.14 25.37
N TYR A 899 -7.51 -15.24 24.08
CA TYR A 899 -7.25 -14.15 23.14
C TYR A 899 -7.94 -12.88 23.65
N PRO A 900 -7.24 -11.75 23.77
CA PRO A 900 -7.79 -10.55 24.43
C PRO A 900 -8.97 -9.93 23.67
N GLY A 901 -9.10 -10.28 22.39
CA GLY A 901 -10.09 -9.69 21.50
C GLY A 901 -9.76 -8.24 21.13
N GLU A 902 -10.50 -7.71 20.23
CA GLU A 902 -10.31 -6.38 19.64
C GLU A 902 -10.65 -5.24 20.62
N SER A 903 -11.27 -5.54 21.77
CA SER A 903 -11.62 -4.54 22.82
C SER A 903 -10.41 -3.81 23.44
N LYS A 904 -9.19 -4.28 23.15
CA LYS A 904 -7.94 -3.64 23.58
C LYS A 904 -7.37 -2.68 22.53
N ILE A 905 -7.94 -2.65 21.35
CA ILE A 905 -7.50 -1.80 20.27
C ILE A 905 -8.35 -0.53 20.28
N TYR A 906 -7.71 0.63 20.15
CA TYR A 906 -8.45 1.85 19.92
C TYR A 906 -9.01 1.84 18.52
N ALA A 907 -10.31 1.69 18.39
CA ALA A 907 -10.95 2.06 17.13
C ALA A 907 -10.59 3.52 16.78
N PRO A 908 -10.61 3.93 15.51
CA PRO A 908 -10.26 5.31 15.13
C PRO A 908 -11.04 6.37 15.86
N ASP A 909 -12.28 6.08 16.24
CA ASP A 909 -13.17 6.94 17.01
C ASP A 909 -12.87 6.93 18.53
N ASP A 910 -12.13 5.95 19.04
CA ASP A 910 -11.67 5.87 20.42
C ASP A 910 -10.36 6.62 20.69
N VAL A 911 -9.60 6.94 19.64
CA VAL A 911 -8.40 7.77 19.78
C VAL A 911 -8.80 9.17 20.25
N PRO A 912 -8.17 9.72 21.31
CA PRO A 912 -8.53 11.04 21.82
C PRO A 912 -8.52 12.12 20.72
N GLY A 913 -9.66 12.74 20.47
CA GLY A 913 -9.84 13.72 19.39
C GLY A 913 -10.16 13.12 18.03
N ALA A 914 -10.42 11.82 17.95
CA ALA A 914 -10.82 11.17 16.72
C ALA A 914 -12.16 11.67 16.18
N TYR A 915 -12.34 11.55 14.87
CA TYR A 915 -13.62 11.79 14.23
C TYR A 915 -14.56 10.61 14.45
N ILE A 916 -15.72 10.87 15.04
CA ILE A 916 -16.77 9.87 15.14
C ILE A 916 -17.63 9.95 13.89
N PRO A 917 -17.72 8.90 13.07
CA PRO A 917 -18.60 8.89 11.90
C PRO A 917 -20.04 9.16 12.30
N SER A 918 -20.73 9.99 11.54
CA SER A 918 -22.13 10.38 11.84
C SER A 918 -23.16 9.27 11.58
N SER A 919 -22.75 8.14 11.01
CA SER A 919 -23.60 6.98 10.78
C SER A 919 -22.76 5.72 10.74
N ASP A 920 -22.87 4.88 11.74
CA ASP A 920 -22.51 3.48 11.59
C ASP A 920 -23.54 2.78 10.73
N THR A 921 -23.05 2.04 9.75
CA THR A 921 -23.88 1.15 8.94
C THR A 921 -24.11 -0.18 9.62
N ASP A 922 -23.58 -0.35 10.83
CA ASP A 922 -23.79 -1.53 11.65
C ASP A 922 -25.27 -1.57 12.10
N GLY A 923 -26.07 -2.33 11.41
CA GLY A 923 -27.47 -2.59 11.70
C GLY A 923 -27.72 -4.07 11.91
#